data_d69d4c22934939203a62ba544c374fd2
#
_entry.id   d69d4c22934939203a62ba544c374fd2
#
_cell.length_a   1.000
_cell.length_b   1.000
_cell.length_c   1.000
_cell.angle_alpha   90.00
_cell.angle_beta   90.00
_cell.angle_gamma   90.00
#
_symmetry.space_group_name_H-M   'P 1'
#
loop_
_entity.id
_entity.type
_entity.pdbx_description
1 polymer ?
#
loop_
_entity_poly.entity_id
_entity_poly.type
_entity_poly.pdbx_seq_one_letter_code
_entity_poly.pdbx_strand_id
1 'polypeptide(L)'
;MRKVRGTSAYRLMLAALTVWLVSPFVFASTVVGVVSERSAAEMAAGAGHFLKDHAEHRVILRTPEQLAVLDDQALDDLFAKADALLMAAVFGDQVGRLAQAVENQAASRDFPILAINGDRALTTLSRLQGRALLAGLDAATLNDLMKAPEPGEGLLAHRAERAQRFPRQTPWLEGRQLYQGRTPEHLDALLRWLLVQAGEDLQVPDLPPRALIRYYRNGEASDDPADLNLKPGPVVTLLDLDSGDRPGDRALLDATCEALEARGIQCFAVLSRWGGASLEAVRSLDRTTGPATLSGMISLQDFTIGGGEGRRQVTEELVRLNVPVIKGLRLASRTANQWQLSVDGIPPDKVHYKLAMPELQGVSQPMVLATAEPEVIDELTGVALTLTQPVPDRVEAVADRLKRWQTLQAKDNADKRVAIIYYNHPPGRQNIGADNLDVPASLFEMLTWLRAEGYDTGPLPESSEALNDLIQQQGISLPDDPRGLQEMAGVADSMASDTYRQYFQTLPAVVREEMVHGPLGYLHERLEQAHRLGERELAKGLLNRGIRDLRHLIEHLQHPNRPQALAQLDKYQSLWQTRMNEGGQKQALNDSREALASTGIPGLRGWGQAPGKSMVVDDRLIFPGLRFGNIYLGPQPPRGWEVDEELLHANTTFPPTHQYVGFYHWLRDHYEADALVYVGRHSTREFLPRRRAGLTGDDYPDFLGGDLPLIYPYIVDGVGEGIQAKRRALGVMISHLTPPLAATELYDELLELRQLVETWESASEPDSPTRERAFTMLQEKIQVLDIGEDLEREIAGEMGLAVEDVSVDELSPDLLVHEAGHYVTDMQEHFMPLGLHVLGRDWTPEMVDTMLTSIAGKTGEPKEEWRKNLVASPAAERKSFLNALNGRFVAPGQGNDPLRTPAVLPTGRNFHALSGDLIPTRVAW
;
A
#
# COMPACT_ATOMS: atom_id res chain seq x y z
N MET A 1 0.93 -28.91 77.51
CA MET A 1 0.49 -27.90 78.52
C MET A 1 1.32 -26.66 78.44
N ARG A 2 0.68 -25.51 78.46
CA ARG A 2 1.13 -24.10 78.51
C ARG A 2 1.24 -23.39 77.20
N LYS A 3 0.15 -22.70 76.84
CA LYS A 3 0.06 -21.56 76.00
C LYS A 3 0.90 -20.41 76.51
N VAL A 4 1.57 -19.73 75.62
CA VAL A 4 2.04 -18.36 75.86
C VAL A 4 1.35 -17.44 74.90
N ARG A 5 0.58 -16.52 75.40
CA ARG A 5 -0.02 -15.34 74.78
C ARG A 5 1.10 -14.35 74.45
N GLY A 6 1.22 -13.93 73.23
CA GLY A 6 2.18 -12.91 72.84
C GLY A 6 2.05 -12.48 71.39
N THR A 7 0.84 -12.27 70.85
CA THR A 7 0.63 -11.87 69.43
C THR A 7 -0.29 -10.68 69.22
N SER A 8 -0.65 -9.94 70.27
CA SER A 8 -1.58 -8.80 70.11
C SER A 8 -0.88 -7.45 69.99
N ALA A 9 0.34 -7.29 70.52
CA ALA A 9 1.06 -6.01 70.51
C ALA A 9 1.84 -5.79 69.18
N TYR A 10 2.29 -6.84 68.51
CA TYR A 10 2.99 -6.72 67.19
C TYR A 10 2.06 -6.43 66.03
N ARG A 11 0.78 -6.81 66.11
CA ARG A 11 -0.19 -6.52 65.04
C ARG A 11 -0.72 -5.08 65.13
N LEU A 12 -0.73 -4.48 66.28
CA LEU A 12 -1.09 -3.05 66.43
C LEU A 12 0.06 -2.09 66.06
N MET A 13 1.31 -2.50 66.24
CA MET A 13 2.47 -1.72 65.77
C MET A 13 2.72 -1.83 64.27
N LEU A 14 2.45 -2.94 63.62
CA LEU A 14 2.50 -3.04 62.16
C LEU A 14 1.29 -2.31 61.49
N ALA A 15 0.14 -2.31 62.11
CA ALA A 15 -1.01 -1.54 61.59
C ALA A 15 -0.85 -0.02 61.76
N ALA A 16 -0.14 0.43 62.79
CA ALA A 16 0.21 1.85 62.98
C ALA A 16 1.37 2.29 62.02
N LEU A 17 2.34 1.40 61.70
CA LEU A 17 3.37 1.72 60.71
C LEU A 17 2.87 1.66 59.26
N THR A 18 1.83 0.87 58.96
CA THR A 18 1.22 0.83 57.60
C THR A 18 0.26 2.00 57.36
N VAL A 19 -0.29 2.61 58.39
CA VAL A 19 -1.12 3.82 58.26
C VAL A 19 -0.27 5.09 58.09
N TRP A 20 1.01 5.06 58.48
CA TRP A 20 1.93 6.20 58.31
C TRP A 20 2.66 6.23 56.95
N LEU A 21 2.51 5.19 56.12
CA LEU A 21 3.15 5.11 54.77
C LEU A 21 2.18 5.31 53.60
N VAL A 22 0.91 5.70 53.86
CA VAL A 22 -0.01 6.15 52.85
C VAL A 22 -0.48 7.56 53.26
N SER A 23 0.47 8.49 53.40
CA SER A 23 0.15 9.89 53.13
C SER A 23 -0.19 9.99 51.65
N PRO A 24 -1.35 10.49 51.25
CA PRO A 24 -1.54 10.85 49.84
C PRO A 24 -0.43 11.87 49.54
N PHE A 25 0.47 11.52 48.62
CA PHE A 25 1.39 12.51 48.06
C PHE A 25 0.49 13.60 47.45
N VAL A 26 0.41 14.74 48.08
CA VAL A 26 -0.20 15.95 47.53
C VAL A 26 0.87 16.51 46.61
N PHE A 27 0.70 16.33 45.31
CA PHE A 27 1.56 16.96 44.32
C PHE A 27 1.33 18.47 44.32
N ALA A 28 2.37 19.25 44.07
CA ALA A 28 2.28 20.71 44.00
C ALA A 28 1.34 21.16 42.88
N SER A 29 1.54 20.58 41.66
CA SER A 29 0.63 20.79 40.53
C SER A 29 0.68 19.58 39.58
N THR A 30 -0.41 19.37 38.84
CA THR A 30 -0.58 18.26 37.91
C THR A 30 -0.78 18.78 36.49
N VAL A 31 0.08 18.33 35.55
CA VAL A 31 -0.16 18.50 34.12
C VAL A 31 -0.85 17.27 33.60
N VAL A 32 -1.99 17.41 32.93
CA VAL A 32 -2.62 16.36 32.16
C VAL A 32 -2.36 16.61 30.67
N GLY A 33 -1.87 15.62 29.95
CA GLY A 33 -1.59 15.73 28.51
C GLY A 33 -2.33 14.67 27.70
N VAL A 34 -2.98 15.10 26.64
CA VAL A 34 -3.46 14.21 25.55
C VAL A 34 -2.52 14.39 24.37
N VAL A 35 -1.84 13.33 24.01
CA VAL A 35 -0.79 13.36 22.99
C VAL A 35 -1.02 12.25 21.97
N SER A 36 -0.76 12.52 20.70
CA SER A 36 -0.86 11.46 19.70
C SER A 36 0.09 10.31 20.01
N GLU A 37 -0.24 9.12 19.55
CA GLU A 37 0.58 7.90 19.68
C GLU A 37 2.02 8.16 19.18
N ARG A 38 2.16 8.96 18.12
CA ARG A 38 3.46 9.32 17.55
C ARG A 38 4.27 10.26 18.46
N SER A 39 3.62 11.09 19.24
CA SER A 39 4.28 12.04 20.15
C SER A 39 4.43 11.53 21.59
N ALA A 40 3.86 10.38 21.91
CA ALA A 40 3.83 9.85 23.25
C ALA A 40 5.23 9.60 23.84
N ALA A 41 6.12 8.98 23.07
CA ALA A 41 7.47 8.64 23.54
C ALA A 41 8.33 9.89 23.81
N GLU A 42 8.24 10.90 22.96
CA GLU A 42 8.97 12.17 23.14
C GLU A 42 8.45 12.92 24.37
N MET A 43 7.12 13.00 24.50
CA MET A 43 6.50 13.66 25.66
C MET A 43 6.79 12.94 26.96
N ALA A 44 6.81 11.60 26.96
CA ALA A 44 7.24 10.82 28.13
C ALA A 44 8.71 11.11 28.50
N ALA A 45 9.58 11.17 27.51
CA ALA A 45 11.00 11.53 27.74
C ALA A 45 11.16 12.95 28.30
N GLY A 46 10.40 13.93 27.74
CA GLY A 46 10.38 15.30 28.28
C GLY A 46 9.83 15.37 29.69
N ALA A 47 8.75 14.62 30.00
CA ALA A 47 8.20 14.51 31.34
C ALA A 47 9.20 13.86 32.32
N GLY A 48 9.90 12.81 31.88
CA GLY A 48 10.96 12.19 32.69
C GLY A 48 12.11 13.16 33.01
N HIS A 49 12.50 13.99 32.00
CA HIS A 49 13.50 15.04 32.21
C HIS A 49 13.01 16.09 33.21
N PHE A 50 11.76 16.56 33.11
CA PHE A 50 11.14 17.51 34.02
C PHE A 50 11.04 16.95 35.45
N LEU A 51 10.48 15.76 35.62
CA LEU A 51 10.23 15.13 36.92
C LEU A 51 11.49 14.74 37.67
N LYS A 52 12.64 14.64 36.99
CA LYS A 52 13.93 14.39 37.62
C LYS A 52 14.32 15.52 38.60
N ASP A 53 14.02 16.78 38.19
CA ASP A 53 14.37 17.96 38.98
C ASP A 53 13.15 18.51 39.76
N HIS A 54 11.94 18.07 39.41
CA HIS A 54 10.67 18.59 39.96
C HIS A 54 9.72 17.44 40.34
N ALA A 55 10.19 16.51 41.17
CA ALA A 55 9.44 15.34 41.62
C ALA A 55 8.18 15.65 42.47
N GLU A 56 8.04 16.89 42.93
CA GLU A 56 6.85 17.41 43.65
C GLU A 56 5.66 17.61 42.72
N HIS A 57 5.88 17.69 41.40
CA HIS A 57 4.79 17.82 40.42
C HIS A 57 4.39 16.43 39.85
N ARG A 58 3.27 16.43 39.13
CA ARG A 58 2.78 15.23 38.44
C ARG A 58 2.51 15.50 36.98
N VAL A 59 2.90 14.58 36.11
CA VAL A 59 2.56 14.59 34.68
C VAL A 59 1.79 13.32 34.35
N ILE A 60 0.58 13.46 33.83
CA ILE A 60 -0.28 12.36 33.40
C ILE A 60 -0.47 12.51 31.89
N LEU A 61 0.06 11.59 31.12
CA LEU A 61 -0.12 11.59 29.67
C LEU A 61 -1.03 10.43 29.24
N ARG A 62 -1.85 10.65 28.22
CA ARG A 62 -2.69 9.62 27.60
C ARG A 62 -2.74 9.82 26.10
N THR A 63 -2.88 8.72 25.36
CA THR A 63 -3.19 8.78 23.93
C THR A 63 -4.71 8.82 23.70
N PRO A 64 -5.20 9.29 22.54
CA PRO A 64 -6.61 9.21 22.19
C PRO A 64 -7.19 7.79 22.30
N GLU A 65 -6.41 6.76 21.93
CA GLU A 65 -6.81 5.34 22.06
C GLU A 65 -7.00 4.92 23.52
N GLN A 66 -6.09 5.33 24.42
CA GLN A 66 -6.27 5.09 25.86
C GLN A 66 -7.51 5.78 26.42
N LEU A 67 -7.89 6.94 25.87
CA LEU A 67 -9.09 7.68 26.31
C LEU A 67 -10.37 7.13 25.70
N ALA A 68 -10.31 6.50 24.53
CA ALA A 68 -11.48 5.92 23.85
C ALA A 68 -12.18 4.82 24.66
N VAL A 69 -11.44 4.12 25.53
CA VAL A 69 -11.99 3.04 26.37
C VAL A 69 -12.55 3.53 27.72
N LEU A 70 -12.35 4.81 28.05
CA LEU A 70 -12.93 5.43 29.26
C LEU A 70 -14.38 5.84 28.99
N ASP A 71 -15.23 5.77 29.99
CA ASP A 71 -16.53 6.45 29.94
C ASP A 71 -16.38 7.97 30.15
N ASP A 72 -17.45 8.74 29.93
CA ASP A 72 -17.39 10.20 29.99
C ASP A 72 -17.10 10.70 31.40
N GLN A 73 -17.58 10.01 32.45
CA GLN A 73 -17.29 10.37 33.83
C GLN A 73 -15.81 10.19 34.17
N ALA A 74 -15.22 9.08 33.77
CA ALA A 74 -13.78 8.82 33.98
C ALA A 74 -12.89 9.80 33.20
N LEU A 75 -13.33 10.24 32.02
CA LEU A 75 -12.67 11.30 31.25
C LEU A 75 -12.75 12.66 31.96
N ASP A 76 -13.91 13.05 32.44
CA ASP A 76 -14.11 14.27 33.21
C ASP A 76 -13.30 14.23 34.52
N ASP A 77 -13.28 13.10 35.23
CA ASP A 77 -12.49 12.91 36.45
C ASP A 77 -10.96 12.98 36.18
N LEU A 78 -10.51 12.55 34.99
CA LEU A 78 -9.12 12.70 34.60
C LEU A 78 -8.77 14.18 34.37
N PHE A 79 -9.58 14.90 33.63
CA PHE A 79 -9.32 16.31 33.32
C PHE A 79 -9.52 17.21 34.57
N ALA A 80 -10.38 16.81 35.50
CA ALA A 80 -10.54 17.51 36.78
C ALA A 80 -9.27 17.54 37.65
N LYS A 81 -8.32 16.60 37.43
CA LYS A 81 -7.02 16.56 38.12
C LYS A 81 -5.99 17.56 37.56
N ALA A 82 -6.25 18.15 36.40
CA ALA A 82 -5.26 18.98 35.72
C ALA A 82 -5.23 20.40 36.34
N ASP A 83 -4.08 20.85 36.80
CA ASP A 83 -3.81 22.27 37.02
C ASP A 83 -3.40 22.97 35.72
N ALA A 84 -2.91 22.18 34.73
CA ALA A 84 -2.69 22.61 33.37
C ALA A 84 -2.98 21.46 32.40
N LEU A 85 -3.59 21.77 31.25
CA LEU A 85 -3.94 20.78 30.22
C LEU A 85 -3.15 21.03 28.92
N LEU A 86 -2.54 19.97 28.42
CA LEU A 86 -1.87 19.95 27.12
C LEU A 86 -2.62 19.03 26.16
N MET A 87 -2.92 19.49 24.94
CA MET A 87 -3.38 18.65 23.85
C MET A 87 -2.46 18.84 22.64
N ALA A 88 -1.74 17.81 22.26
CA ALA A 88 -0.71 17.93 21.22
C ALA A 88 -0.91 16.89 20.12
N ALA A 89 -1.08 17.37 18.89
CA ALA A 89 -1.24 16.58 17.68
C ALA A 89 -2.40 15.57 17.74
N VAL A 90 -3.54 15.98 18.32
CA VAL A 90 -4.74 15.15 18.46
C VAL A 90 -5.68 15.37 17.29
N PHE A 91 -6.06 14.30 16.60
CA PHE A 91 -6.97 14.25 15.45
C PHE A 91 -7.90 13.03 15.53
N GLY A 92 -8.89 12.96 14.67
CA GLY A 92 -9.75 11.79 14.48
C GLY A 92 -11.01 11.79 15.35
N ASP A 93 -11.61 10.62 15.49
CA ASP A 93 -12.97 10.42 15.99
C ASP A 93 -13.20 10.88 17.44
N GLN A 94 -12.15 10.93 18.27
CA GLN A 94 -12.25 11.35 19.67
C GLN A 94 -12.32 12.87 19.84
N VAL A 95 -12.04 13.67 18.79
CA VAL A 95 -11.94 15.14 18.88
C VAL A 95 -13.19 15.78 19.48
N GLY A 96 -14.38 15.44 19.00
CA GLY A 96 -15.62 16.01 19.50
C GLY A 96 -15.88 15.71 20.99
N ARG A 97 -15.61 14.49 21.41
CA ARG A 97 -15.74 14.04 22.79
C ARG A 97 -14.74 14.73 23.73
N LEU A 98 -13.48 14.82 23.28
CA LEU A 98 -12.43 15.51 24.03
C LEU A 98 -12.72 17.01 24.14
N ALA A 99 -13.17 17.65 23.06
CA ALA A 99 -13.56 19.06 23.08
C ALA A 99 -14.65 19.33 24.11
N GLN A 100 -15.71 18.51 24.12
CA GLN A 100 -16.81 18.65 25.08
C GLN A 100 -16.33 18.51 26.55
N ALA A 101 -15.50 17.52 26.85
CA ALA A 101 -14.92 17.32 28.17
C ALA A 101 -14.06 18.51 28.63
N VAL A 102 -13.25 19.07 27.72
CA VAL A 102 -12.44 20.27 27.97
C VAL A 102 -13.34 21.49 28.23
N GLU A 103 -14.38 21.70 27.46
CA GLU A 103 -15.34 22.79 27.62
C GLU A 103 -16.07 22.69 28.97
N ASN A 104 -16.47 21.50 29.40
CA ASN A 104 -17.09 21.25 30.72
C ASN A 104 -16.15 21.68 31.85
N GLN A 105 -14.85 21.33 31.78
CA GLN A 105 -13.87 21.76 32.77
C GLN A 105 -13.63 23.27 32.73
N ALA A 106 -13.49 23.86 31.54
CA ALA A 106 -13.25 25.30 31.37
C ALA A 106 -14.42 26.17 31.79
N ALA A 107 -15.65 25.63 31.83
CA ALA A 107 -16.85 26.30 32.36
C ALA A 107 -16.87 26.34 33.88
N SER A 108 -16.24 25.38 34.58
CA SER A 108 -16.25 25.22 36.02
C SER A 108 -15.07 25.91 36.72
N ARG A 109 -13.94 26.09 36.04
CA ARG A 109 -12.71 26.66 36.64
C ARG A 109 -11.80 27.27 35.56
N ASP A 110 -10.98 28.22 35.97
CA ASP A 110 -9.97 28.82 35.12
C ASP A 110 -8.62 28.12 35.31
N PHE A 111 -8.06 27.56 34.26
CA PHE A 111 -6.75 26.93 34.25
C PHE A 111 -6.16 26.94 32.84
N PRO A 112 -4.82 26.86 32.67
CA PRO A 112 -4.19 26.86 31.36
C PRO A 112 -4.58 25.65 30.54
N ILE A 113 -5.00 25.91 29.31
CA ILE A 113 -5.26 24.91 28.27
C ILE A 113 -4.44 25.26 27.05
N LEU A 114 -3.52 24.40 26.69
CA LEU A 114 -2.70 24.55 25.47
C LEU A 114 -3.00 23.40 24.49
N ALA A 115 -3.71 23.72 23.40
CA ALA A 115 -3.92 22.78 22.30
C ALA A 115 -3.14 23.23 21.06
N ILE A 116 -2.29 22.34 20.54
CA ILE A 116 -1.32 22.66 19.50
C ILE A 116 -1.19 21.54 18.49
N ASN A 117 -0.96 21.90 17.22
CA ASN A 117 -0.73 20.97 16.11
C ASN A 117 -1.80 19.87 15.98
N GLY A 118 -3.02 20.12 16.44
CA GLY A 118 -4.16 19.20 16.45
C GLY A 118 -5.32 19.71 15.61
N ASP A 119 -6.45 19.04 15.74
CA ASP A 119 -7.71 19.46 15.13
C ASP A 119 -8.09 20.89 15.53
N ARG A 120 -8.76 21.60 14.62
CA ARG A 120 -9.18 22.98 14.83
C ARG A 120 -10.10 23.12 16.03
N ALA A 121 -11.04 22.20 16.22
CA ALA A 121 -11.98 22.22 17.32
C ALA A 121 -11.26 22.21 18.69
N LEU A 122 -10.20 21.42 18.82
CA LEU A 122 -9.36 21.41 20.02
C LEU A 122 -8.45 22.62 20.09
N THR A 123 -7.79 22.99 18.99
CA THR A 123 -6.82 24.09 18.95
C THR A 123 -7.46 25.42 19.40
N THR A 124 -8.69 25.68 18.98
CA THR A 124 -9.44 26.91 19.35
C THR A 124 -9.84 26.98 20.83
N LEU A 125 -9.77 25.88 21.57
CA LEU A 125 -10.02 25.85 23.04
C LEU A 125 -8.82 26.35 23.86
N SER A 126 -7.68 26.67 23.22
CA SER A 126 -6.49 27.17 23.93
C SER A 126 -6.80 28.42 24.73
N ARG A 127 -6.49 28.32 26.03
CA ARG A 127 -6.79 29.34 27.04
C ARG A 127 -5.59 29.47 27.97
N LEU A 128 -5.08 30.68 28.09
CA LEU A 128 -3.96 31.01 28.98
C LEU A 128 -4.25 32.29 29.73
N GLN A 129 -3.91 32.34 31.01
CA GLN A 129 -4.13 33.50 31.88
C GLN A 129 -5.58 34.03 31.82
N GLY A 130 -6.57 33.12 31.85
CA GLY A 130 -7.98 33.49 31.80
C GLY A 130 -8.50 33.94 30.45
N ARG A 131 -7.68 33.90 29.39
CA ARG A 131 -8.02 34.43 28.05
C ARG A 131 -8.09 33.30 27.02
N ALA A 132 -9.19 33.19 26.31
CA ALA A 132 -9.29 32.38 25.11
C ALA A 132 -8.46 33.02 23.96
N LEU A 133 -7.38 32.39 23.55
CA LEU A 133 -6.40 33.01 22.63
C LEU A 133 -6.81 32.88 21.17
N LEU A 134 -7.46 31.80 20.81
CA LEU A 134 -7.75 31.44 19.42
C LEU A 134 -9.25 31.40 19.09
N ALA A 135 -10.10 31.53 20.11
CA ALA A 135 -11.54 31.54 19.93
C ALA A 135 -11.99 32.71 19.03
N GLY A 136 -12.84 32.39 18.04
CA GLY A 136 -13.38 33.37 17.09
C GLY A 136 -12.47 33.72 15.92
N LEU A 137 -11.25 33.16 15.85
CA LEU A 137 -10.42 33.26 14.65
C LEU A 137 -11.03 32.42 13.52
N ASP A 138 -11.13 33.00 12.34
CA ASP A 138 -11.52 32.26 11.13
C ASP A 138 -10.40 31.32 10.67
N ALA A 139 -10.73 30.41 9.73
CA ALA A 139 -9.78 29.44 9.22
C ALA A 139 -8.56 30.09 8.53
N ALA A 140 -8.78 31.17 7.81
CA ALA A 140 -7.72 31.87 7.08
C ALA A 140 -6.72 32.53 8.04
N THR A 141 -7.23 33.21 9.08
CA THR A 141 -6.40 33.83 10.11
C THR A 141 -5.65 32.79 10.94
N LEU A 142 -6.27 31.65 11.25
CA LEU A 142 -5.63 30.56 11.99
C LEU A 142 -4.53 29.91 11.14
N ASN A 143 -4.78 29.69 9.86
CA ASN A 143 -3.77 29.17 8.94
C ASN A 143 -2.60 30.16 8.78
N ASP A 144 -2.89 31.45 8.67
CA ASP A 144 -1.84 32.46 8.63
C ASP A 144 -1.01 32.48 9.93
N LEU A 145 -1.64 32.42 11.10
CA LEU A 145 -0.94 32.32 12.40
C LEU A 145 -0.01 31.10 12.45
N MET A 146 -0.42 29.97 11.87
CA MET A 146 0.33 28.71 11.90
C MET A 146 1.30 28.55 10.71
N LYS A 147 1.34 29.50 9.79
CA LYS A 147 2.16 29.44 8.58
C LYS A 147 3.63 29.15 8.92
N ALA A 148 4.23 28.25 8.18
CA ALA A 148 5.66 27.96 8.28
C ALA A 148 6.48 29.12 7.68
N PRO A 149 7.74 29.29 8.09
CA PRO A 149 8.64 30.28 7.46
C PRO A 149 8.80 29.99 5.96
N GLU A 150 8.92 31.05 5.17
CA GLU A 150 9.23 30.93 3.75
C GLU A 150 10.66 30.39 3.53
N PRO A 151 10.92 29.73 2.39
CA PRO A 151 12.26 29.27 2.06
C PRO A 151 13.30 30.40 2.16
N GLY A 152 14.34 30.19 2.98
CA GLY A 152 15.37 31.18 3.24
C GLY A 152 15.05 32.20 4.34
N GLU A 153 13.85 32.20 4.88
CA GLU A 153 13.50 33.00 6.05
C GLU A 153 14.07 32.37 7.33
N GLY A 154 14.79 33.15 8.11
CA GLY A 154 15.33 32.68 9.39
C GLY A 154 14.22 32.44 10.42
N LEU A 155 14.28 31.33 11.15
CA LEU A 155 13.27 30.95 12.15
C LEU A 155 13.02 32.04 13.22
N LEU A 156 14.07 32.71 13.67
CA LEU A 156 13.94 33.78 14.65
C LEU A 156 13.26 35.03 14.07
N ALA A 157 13.57 35.40 12.82
CA ALA A 157 12.92 36.51 12.12
C ALA A 157 11.44 36.21 11.87
N HIS A 158 11.13 35.01 11.40
CA HIS A 158 9.74 34.56 11.24
C HIS A 158 8.94 34.64 12.54
N ARG A 159 9.51 34.21 13.65
CA ARG A 159 8.86 34.28 14.97
C ARG A 159 8.60 35.70 15.40
N ALA A 160 9.58 36.58 15.24
CA ALA A 160 9.42 37.99 15.58
C ALA A 160 8.30 38.64 14.75
N GLU A 161 8.24 38.31 13.45
CA GLU A 161 7.16 38.76 12.58
C GLU A 161 5.80 38.26 13.05
N ARG A 162 5.67 36.95 13.36
CA ARG A 162 4.42 36.36 13.86
C ARG A 162 3.97 36.96 15.17
N ALA A 163 4.88 37.14 16.15
CA ALA A 163 4.58 37.77 17.42
C ALA A 163 4.14 39.23 17.25
N GLN A 164 4.76 39.99 16.32
CA GLN A 164 4.34 41.36 16.00
C GLN A 164 2.97 41.40 15.34
N ARG A 165 2.68 40.50 14.42
CA ARG A 165 1.40 40.42 13.70
C ARG A 165 0.26 39.91 14.55
N PHE A 166 0.54 39.00 15.49
CA PHE A 166 -0.42 38.33 16.35
C PHE A 166 -0.09 38.52 17.86
N PRO A 167 -0.05 39.74 18.37
CA PRO A 167 0.44 40.00 19.72
C PRO A 167 -0.40 39.33 20.83
N ARG A 168 -1.69 39.11 20.58
CA ARG A 168 -2.59 38.43 21.56
C ARG A 168 -2.34 36.93 21.61
N GLN A 169 -1.83 36.34 20.54
CA GLN A 169 -1.54 34.90 20.37
C GLN A 169 -0.08 34.55 20.68
N THR A 170 0.76 35.54 20.99
CA THR A 170 2.18 35.31 21.32
C THR A 170 2.39 34.21 22.37
N PRO A 171 1.67 34.15 23.49
CA PRO A 171 1.85 33.06 24.44
C PRO A 171 1.57 31.67 23.86
N TRP A 172 0.56 31.56 22.99
CA TRP A 172 0.29 30.31 22.29
C TRP A 172 1.42 29.92 21.32
N LEU A 173 1.97 30.90 20.61
CA LEU A 173 3.12 30.70 19.72
C LEU A 173 4.37 30.22 20.48
N GLU A 174 4.61 30.74 21.69
CA GLU A 174 5.70 30.33 22.57
C GLU A 174 5.56 28.85 22.99
N GLY A 175 4.39 28.47 23.53
CA GLY A 175 4.11 27.08 23.90
C GLY A 175 4.23 26.12 22.72
N ARG A 176 3.68 26.51 21.55
CA ARG A 176 3.80 25.75 20.31
C ARG A 176 5.25 25.58 19.88
N GLN A 177 6.08 26.60 20.03
CA GLN A 177 7.49 26.57 19.70
C GLN A 177 8.26 25.56 20.55
N LEU A 178 8.07 25.59 21.88
CA LEU A 178 8.68 24.65 22.80
C LEU A 178 8.34 23.20 22.42
N TYR A 179 7.04 22.94 22.15
CA TYR A 179 6.62 21.65 21.66
C TYR A 179 7.30 21.24 20.33
N GLN A 180 7.48 22.19 19.41
CA GLN A 180 8.11 21.94 18.12
C GLN A 180 9.59 21.64 18.21
N GLY A 181 10.25 21.92 19.31
CA GLY A 181 11.66 21.55 19.56
C GLY A 181 11.88 20.05 19.64
N ARG A 182 10.90 19.29 20.15
CA ARG A 182 10.88 17.81 20.15
C ARG A 182 11.99 17.12 20.94
N THR A 183 12.93 17.82 21.56
CA THR A 183 13.94 17.21 22.41
C THR A 183 13.42 17.12 23.86
N PRO A 184 13.97 16.23 24.71
CA PRO A 184 13.58 16.16 26.12
C PRO A 184 13.68 17.51 26.83
N GLU A 185 14.71 18.32 26.52
CA GLU A 185 14.91 19.66 27.09
C GLU A 185 13.82 20.66 26.65
N HIS A 186 13.43 20.63 25.38
CA HIS A 186 12.34 21.49 24.88
C HIS A 186 10.99 21.11 25.48
N LEU A 187 10.76 19.82 25.67
CA LEU A 187 9.50 19.33 26.23
C LEU A 187 9.45 19.50 27.77
N ASP A 188 10.58 19.42 28.46
CA ASP A 188 10.72 19.88 29.85
C ASP A 188 10.41 21.38 29.95
N ALA A 189 11.04 22.20 29.11
CA ALA A 189 10.77 23.63 29.05
C ALA A 189 9.29 23.95 28.77
N LEU A 190 8.62 23.17 27.92
CA LEU A 190 7.18 23.26 27.69
C LEU A 190 6.36 22.99 28.96
N LEU A 191 6.70 21.95 29.72
CA LEU A 191 6.01 21.60 30.95
C LEU A 191 6.21 22.69 32.02
N ARG A 192 7.45 23.18 32.18
CA ARG A 192 7.75 24.31 33.05
C ARG A 192 6.95 25.56 32.64
N TRP A 193 7.00 25.90 31.35
CA TRP A 193 6.27 27.05 30.80
C TRP A 193 4.77 26.94 31.06
N LEU A 194 4.19 25.76 30.88
CA LEU A 194 2.76 25.52 31.11
C LEU A 194 2.36 25.66 32.60
N LEU A 195 3.22 25.18 33.50
CA LEU A 195 3.01 25.34 34.96
C LEU A 195 3.20 26.78 35.41
N VAL A 196 4.11 27.55 34.80
CA VAL A 196 4.22 29.00 35.03
C VAL A 196 2.91 29.71 34.63
N GLN A 197 2.23 29.28 33.56
CA GLN A 197 0.91 29.81 33.21
C GLN A 197 -0.16 29.43 34.25
N ALA A 198 0.07 28.34 35.01
CA ALA A 198 -0.79 27.92 36.13
C ALA A 198 -0.46 28.65 37.46
N GLY A 199 0.60 29.46 37.49
CA GLY A 199 0.99 30.25 38.66
C GLY A 199 2.20 29.70 39.45
N GLU A 200 2.85 28.65 38.96
CA GLU A 200 4.08 28.12 39.58
C GLU A 200 5.30 29.04 39.30
N ASP A 201 6.19 29.09 40.28
CA ASP A 201 7.46 29.87 40.16
C ASP A 201 8.60 28.98 39.65
N LEU A 202 8.58 28.70 38.34
CA LEU A 202 9.57 27.86 37.67
C LEU A 202 10.36 28.67 36.65
N GLN A 203 11.67 28.35 36.53
CA GLN A 203 12.47 28.92 35.46
C GLN A 203 12.26 28.12 34.15
N VAL A 204 11.87 28.82 33.09
CA VAL A 204 11.77 28.27 31.76
C VAL A 204 13.09 28.52 31.01
N PRO A 205 13.82 27.48 30.60
CA PRO A 205 15.06 27.66 29.83
C PRO A 205 14.79 28.36 28.49
N ASP A 206 15.66 29.30 28.13
CA ASP A 206 15.67 29.87 26.79
C ASP A 206 16.46 28.93 25.83
N LEU A 207 15.71 28.17 25.03
CA LEU A 207 16.29 27.18 24.13
C LEU A 207 16.24 27.67 22.67
N PRO A 208 17.34 27.48 21.92
CA PRO A 208 17.34 27.84 20.50
C PRO A 208 16.35 27.00 19.72
N PRO A 209 15.73 27.57 18.67
CA PRO A 209 14.85 26.80 17.83
C PRO A 209 15.62 25.70 17.10
N ARG A 210 15.06 24.50 17.07
CA ARG A 210 15.59 23.40 16.27
C ARG A 210 15.38 23.69 14.78
N ALA A 211 16.37 23.37 13.93
CA ALA A 211 16.27 23.52 12.48
C ALA A 211 15.05 22.80 11.90
N LEU A 212 14.48 23.34 10.82
CA LEU A 212 13.32 22.75 10.15
C LEU A 212 13.68 21.52 9.30
N ILE A 213 14.94 21.42 8.90
CA ILE A 213 15.51 20.33 8.12
C ILE A 213 16.81 19.92 8.82
N ARG A 214 16.98 18.65 9.00
CA ARG A 214 18.18 18.05 9.57
C ARG A 214 18.62 16.86 8.74
N TYR A 215 19.89 16.59 8.79
CA TYR A 215 20.53 15.49 8.05
C TYR A 215 21.02 14.44 9.04
N TYR A 216 20.72 13.18 8.76
CA TYR A 216 21.05 12.07 9.65
C TYR A 216 21.89 11.02 8.91
N ARG A 217 23.00 10.64 9.50
CA ARG A 217 23.86 9.58 9.01
C ARG A 217 24.72 9.01 10.16
N ASN A 218 24.91 7.68 10.16
CA ASN A 218 25.78 6.98 11.13
C ASN A 218 25.45 7.29 12.59
N GLY A 219 24.17 7.33 12.96
CA GLY A 219 23.74 7.60 14.34
C GLY A 219 23.71 9.07 14.73
N GLU A 220 24.20 9.99 13.89
CA GLU A 220 24.30 11.41 14.18
C GLU A 220 23.39 12.27 13.30
N ALA A 221 22.81 13.30 13.88
CA ALA A 221 21.98 14.27 13.19
C ALA A 221 22.61 15.67 13.25
N SER A 222 22.81 16.31 12.09
CA SER A 222 23.35 17.66 11.94
C SER A 222 22.38 18.57 11.21
N ASP A 223 22.52 19.88 11.42
CA ASP A 223 21.81 20.92 10.67
C ASP A 223 22.59 21.35 9.40
N ASP A 224 23.84 20.91 9.26
CA ASP A 224 24.70 21.20 8.09
C ASP A 224 24.82 19.96 7.20
N PRO A 225 24.38 19.99 5.91
CA PRO A 225 24.55 18.88 4.99
C PRO A 225 26.02 18.51 4.71
N ALA A 226 26.98 19.41 4.97
CA ALA A 226 28.39 19.12 4.80
C ALA A 226 28.87 17.99 5.73
N ASP A 227 28.27 17.86 6.92
CA ASP A 227 28.63 16.84 7.90
C ASP A 227 28.27 15.40 7.44
N LEU A 228 27.46 15.27 6.38
CA LEU A 228 27.17 13.96 5.75
C LEU A 228 28.44 13.29 5.19
N ASN A 229 29.46 14.04 4.84
CA ASN A 229 30.75 13.55 4.33
C ASN A 229 30.62 12.54 3.20
N LEU A 230 29.69 12.80 2.24
CA LEU A 230 29.41 11.93 1.12
C LEU A 230 30.59 11.90 0.14
N LYS A 231 30.84 10.73 -0.43
CA LYS A 231 31.89 10.50 -1.43
C LYS A 231 31.28 10.41 -2.83
N PRO A 232 32.07 10.60 -3.92
CA PRO A 232 31.58 10.28 -5.27
C PRO A 232 31.04 8.84 -5.35
N GLY A 233 29.89 8.66 -6.02
CA GLY A 233 29.23 7.38 -6.17
C GLY A 233 27.73 7.46 -5.95
N PRO A 234 27.01 6.34 -6.07
CA PRO A 234 25.56 6.33 -5.89
C PRO A 234 25.18 6.58 -4.44
N VAL A 235 24.13 7.37 -4.25
CA VAL A 235 23.55 7.64 -2.93
C VAL A 235 22.02 7.53 -2.98
N VAL A 236 21.43 6.96 -1.93
CA VAL A 236 19.98 6.94 -1.68
C VAL A 236 19.69 7.80 -0.47
N THR A 237 18.62 8.57 -0.54
CA THR A 237 18.15 9.36 0.60
C THR A 237 16.86 8.79 1.16
N LEU A 238 16.73 8.80 2.48
CA LEU A 238 15.49 8.54 3.21
C LEU A 238 14.86 9.89 3.58
N LEU A 239 13.63 10.14 3.17
CA LEU A 239 12.89 11.33 3.57
C LEU A 239 11.92 10.98 4.68
N ASP A 240 12.12 11.57 5.85
CA ASP A 240 11.26 11.30 7.03
C ASP A 240 10.83 12.60 7.72
N LEU A 241 9.86 12.46 8.62
CA LEU A 241 9.48 13.55 9.51
C LEU A 241 10.44 13.61 10.71
N ASP A 242 10.88 14.82 11.04
CA ASP A 242 11.64 15.04 12.26
C ASP A 242 10.69 14.88 13.49
N SER A 243 10.66 13.69 14.04
CA SER A 243 9.88 13.31 15.22
C SER A 243 10.71 13.31 16.51
N GLY A 244 11.84 14.02 16.53
CA GLY A 244 12.75 13.99 17.66
C GLY A 244 13.68 12.77 17.64
N ASP A 245 14.13 12.38 18.82
CA ASP A 245 15.13 11.33 18.96
C ASP A 245 14.50 9.98 19.34
N ARG A 246 13.42 9.59 18.64
CA ARG A 246 12.72 8.33 18.91
C ARG A 246 13.59 7.13 18.55
N PRO A 247 13.83 6.20 19.49
CA PRO A 247 14.71 5.07 19.26
C PRO A 247 14.31 4.19 18.05
N GLY A 248 13.02 3.91 17.89
CA GLY A 248 12.53 3.09 16.79
C GLY A 248 12.66 3.75 15.40
N ASP A 249 12.48 5.08 15.31
CA ASP A 249 12.68 5.80 14.06
C ASP A 249 14.16 5.78 13.65
N ARG A 250 15.09 6.01 14.58
CA ARG A 250 16.54 5.91 14.34
C ARG A 250 16.94 4.50 13.94
N ALA A 251 16.50 3.48 14.65
CA ALA A 251 16.80 2.09 14.33
C ALA A 251 16.40 1.72 12.89
N LEU A 252 15.26 2.24 12.39
CA LEU A 252 14.87 2.01 11.01
C LEU A 252 15.80 2.73 10.01
N LEU A 253 16.18 3.98 10.30
CA LEU A 253 17.10 4.73 9.44
C LEU A 253 18.47 4.04 9.37
N ASP A 254 19.03 3.64 10.52
CA ASP A 254 20.32 2.96 10.61
C ASP A 254 20.29 1.62 9.88
N ALA A 255 19.32 0.77 10.17
CA ALA A 255 19.18 -0.54 9.51
C ALA A 255 19.04 -0.42 7.99
N THR A 256 18.25 0.58 7.52
CA THR A 256 18.07 0.79 6.08
C THR A 256 19.35 1.31 5.42
N CYS A 257 20.05 2.23 6.06
CA CYS A 257 21.32 2.74 5.55
C CYS A 257 22.41 1.65 5.56
N GLU A 258 22.52 0.85 6.62
CA GLU A 258 23.46 -0.28 6.68
C GLU A 258 23.21 -1.28 5.54
N ALA A 259 21.96 -1.64 5.27
CA ALA A 259 21.60 -2.54 4.20
C ALA A 259 21.97 -1.98 2.81
N LEU A 260 21.79 -0.67 2.57
CA LEU A 260 22.18 0.00 1.33
C LEU A 260 23.70 0.10 1.19
N GLU A 261 24.41 0.45 2.25
CA GLU A 261 25.86 0.56 2.26
C GLU A 261 26.54 -0.80 2.04
N ALA A 262 25.97 -1.88 2.56
CA ALA A 262 26.41 -3.26 2.26
C ALA A 262 26.34 -3.59 0.75
N ARG A 263 25.51 -2.90 -0.02
CA ARG A 263 25.35 -3.03 -1.48
C ARG A 263 26.14 -1.99 -2.28
N GLY A 264 27.00 -1.22 -1.60
CA GLY A 264 27.83 -0.17 -2.21
C GLY A 264 27.06 1.09 -2.60
N ILE A 265 25.92 1.35 -1.95
CA ILE A 265 25.14 2.57 -2.14
C ILE A 265 25.22 3.39 -0.85
N GLN A 266 25.77 4.60 -0.91
CA GLN A 266 25.78 5.49 0.26
C GLN A 266 24.35 5.85 0.66
N CYS A 267 24.15 6.12 1.95
CA CYS A 267 22.83 6.44 2.47
C CYS A 267 22.90 7.58 3.50
N PHE A 268 21.86 8.40 3.50
CA PHE A 268 21.57 9.35 4.56
C PHE A 268 20.06 9.61 4.63
N ALA A 269 19.60 10.13 5.77
CA ALA A 269 18.23 10.58 5.89
C ALA A 269 18.14 12.11 5.96
N VAL A 270 17.08 12.66 5.38
CA VAL A 270 16.65 14.04 5.56
C VAL A 270 15.41 14.04 6.45
N LEU A 271 15.56 14.64 7.62
CA LEU A 271 14.52 14.79 8.61
C LEU A 271 13.94 16.19 8.49
N SER A 272 12.68 16.31 8.14
CA SER A 272 12.04 17.60 7.92
C SER A 272 10.75 17.72 8.69
N ARG A 273 10.35 18.94 9.02
CA ARG A 273 8.98 19.19 9.45
C ARG A 273 8.02 19.06 8.26
N TRP A 274 6.81 18.60 8.53
CA TRP A 274 5.80 18.49 7.49
C TRP A 274 5.43 19.85 6.89
N GLY A 275 5.03 19.87 5.62
CA GLY A 275 4.68 21.08 4.89
C GLY A 275 5.84 21.70 4.13
N GLY A 276 6.01 23.03 4.21
CA GLY A 276 7.04 23.78 3.46
C GLY A 276 8.47 23.29 3.69
N ALA A 277 8.80 22.82 4.90
CA ALA A 277 10.11 22.26 5.19
C ALA A 277 10.37 20.94 4.42
N SER A 278 9.35 20.08 4.27
CA SER A 278 9.49 18.87 3.45
C SER A 278 9.69 19.21 1.97
N LEU A 279 9.03 20.24 1.46
CA LEU A 279 9.25 20.74 0.09
C LEU A 279 10.69 21.23 -0.08
N GLU A 280 11.17 22.04 0.85
CA GLU A 280 12.55 22.56 0.76
C GLU A 280 13.59 21.45 0.91
N ALA A 281 13.32 20.45 1.74
CA ALA A 281 14.15 19.26 1.86
C ALA A 281 14.31 18.56 0.49
N VAL A 282 13.21 18.30 -0.22
CA VAL A 282 13.25 17.69 -1.55
C VAL A 282 13.94 18.59 -2.58
N ARG A 283 13.64 19.89 -2.55
CA ARG A 283 14.23 20.88 -3.47
C ARG A 283 15.75 20.99 -3.34
N SER A 284 16.28 20.80 -2.13
CA SER A 284 17.72 20.92 -1.85
C SER A 284 18.51 19.64 -2.07
N LEU A 285 17.90 18.50 -2.39
CA LEU A 285 18.58 17.20 -2.40
C LEU A 285 19.79 17.13 -3.32
N ASP A 286 19.73 17.70 -4.51
CA ASP A 286 20.84 17.74 -5.46
C ASP A 286 22.07 18.53 -4.94
N ARG A 287 21.83 19.57 -4.15
CA ARG A 287 22.90 20.32 -3.46
C ARG A 287 23.38 19.57 -2.21
N THR A 288 22.47 18.92 -1.49
CA THR A 288 22.76 18.14 -0.29
C THR A 288 23.65 16.94 -0.59
N THR A 289 23.46 16.28 -1.74
CA THR A 289 24.25 15.11 -2.14
C THR A 289 25.72 15.48 -2.46
N GLY A 290 26.04 16.75 -2.71
CA GLY A 290 27.40 17.20 -2.98
C GLY A 290 28.07 16.43 -4.14
N PRO A 291 29.19 15.71 -3.90
CA PRO A 291 29.88 14.95 -4.94
C PRO A 291 29.23 13.62 -5.29
N ALA A 292 28.27 13.14 -4.49
CA ALA A 292 27.56 11.89 -4.76
C ALA A 292 26.45 12.09 -5.79
N THR A 293 26.02 11.00 -6.44
CA THR A 293 24.94 11.01 -7.40
C THR A 293 23.70 10.39 -6.80
N LEU A 294 22.62 11.16 -6.67
CA LEU A 294 21.34 10.65 -6.19
C LEU A 294 20.83 9.57 -7.16
N SER A 295 20.62 8.36 -6.65
CA SER A 295 20.18 7.19 -7.42
C SER A 295 18.80 6.66 -7.01
N GLY A 296 18.25 7.13 -5.89
CA GLY A 296 16.93 6.73 -5.43
C GLY A 296 16.53 7.44 -4.15
N MET A 297 15.26 7.32 -3.81
CA MET A 297 14.71 7.87 -2.58
C MET A 297 13.72 6.90 -1.93
N ILE A 298 13.74 6.81 -0.60
CA ILE A 298 12.68 6.17 0.19
C ILE A 298 11.92 7.26 0.93
N SER A 299 10.62 7.38 0.68
CA SER A 299 9.76 8.26 1.48
C SER A 299 9.12 7.47 2.63
N LEU A 300 9.46 7.85 3.85
CA LEU A 300 8.84 7.35 5.08
C LEU A 300 7.69 8.24 5.55
N GLN A 301 7.51 9.41 4.93
CA GLN A 301 6.41 10.33 5.25
C GLN A 301 5.08 9.75 4.78
N ASP A 302 4.09 9.79 5.66
CA ASP A 302 2.71 9.51 5.32
C ASP A 302 2.05 10.77 4.73
N PHE A 303 0.90 10.60 4.06
CA PHE A 303 0.22 11.68 3.36
C PHE A 303 1.07 12.23 2.19
N THR A 304 0.86 13.49 1.76
CA THR A 304 1.66 14.12 0.70
C THR A 304 2.87 14.84 1.28
N ILE A 305 4.01 14.68 0.63
CA ILE A 305 5.22 15.46 0.93
C ILE A 305 4.94 16.92 0.60
N GLY A 306 5.32 17.84 1.49
CA GLY A 306 5.08 19.27 1.30
C GLY A 306 3.69 19.75 1.72
N GLY A 307 2.82 18.83 2.20
CA GLY A 307 1.44 19.14 2.56
C GLY A 307 0.53 19.41 1.36
N GLY A 308 -0.69 19.84 1.61
CA GLY A 308 -1.67 20.06 0.54
C GLY A 308 -1.24 21.13 -0.48
N GLU A 309 -0.76 22.27 0.00
CA GLU A 309 -0.32 23.40 -0.85
C GLU A 309 0.98 23.10 -1.59
N GLY A 310 1.95 22.44 -0.95
CA GLY A 310 3.24 22.10 -1.52
C GLY A 310 3.22 20.87 -2.45
N ARG A 311 2.13 20.15 -2.54
CA ARG A 311 2.04 18.87 -3.27
C ARG A 311 2.51 18.97 -4.72
N ARG A 312 2.00 19.95 -5.48
CA ARG A 312 2.38 20.12 -6.90
C ARG A 312 3.85 20.45 -7.06
N GLN A 313 4.37 21.36 -6.24
CA GLN A 313 5.78 21.76 -6.28
C GLN A 313 6.71 20.59 -5.95
N VAL A 314 6.36 19.77 -4.95
CA VAL A 314 7.13 18.54 -4.67
C VAL A 314 7.10 17.58 -5.85
N THR A 315 5.95 17.40 -6.51
CA THR A 315 5.86 16.55 -7.70
C THR A 315 6.78 17.05 -8.82
N GLU A 316 6.82 18.35 -9.07
CA GLU A 316 7.73 18.99 -10.05
C GLU A 316 9.21 18.74 -9.68
N GLU A 317 9.55 18.82 -8.40
CA GLU A 317 10.93 18.54 -7.93
C GLU A 317 11.28 17.05 -8.07
N LEU A 318 10.37 16.12 -7.80
CA LEU A 318 10.59 14.69 -8.02
C LEU A 318 10.82 14.37 -9.51
N VAL A 319 10.05 15.01 -10.39
CA VAL A 319 10.26 14.90 -11.86
C VAL A 319 11.65 15.47 -12.24
N ARG A 320 12.08 16.58 -11.64
CA ARG A 320 13.40 17.18 -11.89
C ARG A 320 14.55 16.29 -11.39
N LEU A 321 14.41 15.72 -10.20
CA LEU A 321 15.40 14.79 -9.62
C LEU A 321 15.49 13.49 -10.44
N ASN A 322 14.40 13.06 -11.01
CA ASN A 322 14.30 11.95 -11.98
C ASN A 322 14.92 10.63 -11.48
N VAL A 323 14.67 10.27 -10.22
CA VAL A 323 15.13 9.03 -9.60
C VAL A 323 13.96 8.23 -9.02
N PRO A 324 14.04 6.90 -8.90
CA PRO A 324 12.99 6.08 -8.31
C PRO A 324 12.65 6.51 -6.89
N VAL A 325 11.36 6.55 -6.57
CA VAL A 325 10.86 6.90 -5.24
C VAL A 325 10.02 5.76 -4.69
N ILE A 326 10.53 5.10 -3.64
CA ILE A 326 9.85 3.98 -2.98
C ILE A 326 9.12 4.48 -1.74
N LYS A 327 7.89 4.01 -1.53
CA LYS A 327 7.14 4.26 -0.30
C LYS A 327 7.55 3.26 0.79
N GLY A 328 8.30 3.70 1.77
CA GLY A 328 8.55 2.95 3.01
C GLY A 328 7.39 3.11 4.00
N LEU A 329 6.91 2.02 4.58
CA LEU A 329 5.77 1.99 5.48
C LEU A 329 6.18 1.59 6.89
N ARG A 330 5.68 2.34 7.88
CA ARG A 330 5.66 1.96 9.29
C ARG A 330 4.26 1.53 9.68
N LEU A 331 4.10 0.31 10.20
CA LEU A 331 2.85 -0.21 10.74
C LEU A 331 2.87 -0.11 12.27
N ALA A 332 2.66 1.09 12.80
CA ALA A 332 2.67 1.33 14.24
C ALA A 332 1.49 0.70 14.99
N SER A 333 0.47 0.21 14.29
CA SER A 333 -0.72 -0.44 14.88
C SER A 333 -0.67 -1.96 14.88
N ARG A 334 0.41 -2.58 14.39
CA ARG A 334 0.56 -4.04 14.31
C ARG A 334 1.99 -4.45 14.62
N THR A 335 2.15 -5.44 15.48
CA THR A 335 3.43 -6.13 15.65
C THR A 335 3.76 -6.95 14.40
N ALA A 336 5.01 -7.41 14.27
CA ALA A 336 5.43 -8.25 13.15
C ALA A 336 4.56 -9.51 13.02
N ASN A 337 4.23 -10.17 14.14
CA ASN A 337 3.35 -11.34 14.15
C ASN A 337 1.92 -11.00 13.70
N GLN A 338 1.37 -9.91 14.21
CA GLN A 338 0.03 -9.45 13.83
C GLN A 338 -0.04 -9.08 12.36
N TRP A 339 0.98 -8.40 11.83
CA TRP A 339 1.05 -8.10 10.41
C TRP A 339 1.19 -9.37 9.56
N GLN A 340 2.09 -10.29 9.95
CA GLN A 340 2.30 -11.55 9.23
C GLN A 340 1.05 -12.44 9.20
N LEU A 341 0.25 -12.43 10.28
CA LEU A 341 -1.00 -13.19 10.36
C LEU A 341 -2.21 -12.43 9.81
N SER A 342 -2.09 -11.12 9.53
CA SER A 342 -3.21 -10.33 9.01
C SER A 342 -3.60 -10.77 7.60
N VAL A 343 -4.86 -10.57 7.25
CA VAL A 343 -5.40 -10.88 5.92
C VAL A 343 -5.35 -9.70 4.96
N ASP A 344 -5.27 -8.48 5.48
CA ASP A 344 -5.31 -7.22 4.75
C ASP A 344 -3.93 -6.54 4.61
N GLY A 345 -2.93 -6.90 5.44
CA GLY A 345 -1.61 -6.28 5.49
C GLY A 345 -1.65 -4.90 6.14
N ILE A 346 -2.15 -3.89 5.43
CA ILE A 346 -2.40 -2.54 5.96
C ILE A 346 -3.87 -2.45 6.35
N PRO A 347 -4.20 -1.94 7.55
CA PRO A 347 -5.59 -1.69 7.92
C PRO A 347 -6.31 -0.80 6.90
N PRO A 348 -7.55 -1.12 6.51
CA PRO A 348 -8.28 -0.39 5.45
C PRO A 348 -8.39 1.12 5.68
N ASP A 349 -8.59 1.54 6.93
CA ASP A 349 -8.66 2.95 7.34
C ASP A 349 -7.33 3.72 7.18
N LYS A 350 -6.22 3.01 7.01
CA LYS A 350 -4.88 3.59 6.83
C LYS A 350 -4.46 3.71 5.36
N VAL A 351 -5.11 3.01 4.44
CA VAL A 351 -4.73 2.93 3.02
C VAL A 351 -4.72 4.31 2.35
N HIS A 352 -5.72 5.15 2.63
CA HIS A 352 -5.85 6.44 1.96
C HIS A 352 -4.64 7.36 2.21
N TYR A 353 -4.17 7.51 3.45
CA TYR A 353 -3.07 8.43 3.75
C TYR A 353 -1.69 7.79 3.65
N LYS A 354 -1.58 6.45 3.76
CA LYS A 354 -0.30 5.74 3.63
C LYS A 354 0.06 5.40 2.19
N LEU A 355 -0.92 5.20 1.32
CA LEU A 355 -0.72 4.78 -0.07
C LEU A 355 -1.30 5.77 -1.08
N ALA A 356 -2.63 5.98 -1.06
CA ALA A 356 -3.30 6.74 -2.11
C ALA A 356 -2.86 8.21 -2.19
N MET A 357 -2.62 8.86 -1.06
CA MET A 357 -2.12 10.24 -1.04
C MET A 357 -0.67 10.37 -1.54
N PRO A 358 0.31 9.52 -1.13
CA PRO A 358 1.64 9.50 -1.74
C PRO A 358 1.64 9.22 -3.24
N GLU A 359 0.74 8.34 -3.73
CA GLU A 359 0.62 8.02 -5.16
C GLU A 359 0.33 9.24 -6.03
N LEU A 360 -0.34 10.29 -5.51
CA LEU A 360 -0.55 11.57 -6.18
C LEU A 360 0.75 12.27 -6.60
N GLN A 361 1.85 11.96 -5.96
CA GLN A 361 3.17 12.52 -6.22
C GLN A 361 4.12 11.52 -6.91
N GLY A 362 3.61 10.34 -7.31
CA GLY A 362 4.43 9.27 -7.88
C GLY A 362 5.25 8.47 -6.86
N VAL A 363 5.02 8.69 -5.56
CA VAL A 363 5.60 7.89 -4.49
C VAL A 363 4.84 6.57 -4.43
N SER A 364 5.44 5.51 -4.93
CA SER A 364 4.80 4.21 -5.18
C SER A 364 5.65 3.05 -4.65
N GLN A 365 5.38 1.81 -5.09
CA GLN A 365 6.10 0.61 -4.68
C GLN A 365 6.10 0.44 -3.13
N PRO A 366 4.95 0.34 -2.46
CA PRO A 366 4.86 0.36 -1.01
C PRO A 366 5.44 -0.90 -0.37
N MET A 367 6.43 -0.74 0.51
CA MET A 367 7.05 -1.82 1.26
C MET A 367 6.97 -1.55 2.76
N VAL A 368 6.54 -2.54 3.56
CA VAL A 368 6.53 -2.45 5.01
C VAL A 368 7.95 -2.62 5.51
N LEU A 369 8.53 -1.61 6.14
CA LEU A 369 9.90 -1.61 6.63
C LEU A 369 9.99 -1.70 8.16
N ALA A 370 8.91 -1.30 8.87
CA ALA A 370 8.86 -1.36 10.31
C ALA A 370 7.45 -1.72 10.80
N THR A 371 7.38 -2.42 11.93
CA THR A 371 6.15 -2.80 12.62
C THR A 371 6.19 -2.33 14.08
N ALA A 372 5.05 -2.33 14.76
CA ALA A 372 5.00 -1.98 16.17
C ALA A 372 5.82 -2.95 17.03
N GLU A 373 6.45 -2.43 18.07
CA GLU A 373 6.85 -3.21 19.22
C GLU A 373 5.61 -3.52 20.09
N PRO A 374 5.70 -4.51 21.00
CA PRO A 374 4.67 -4.68 22.02
C PRO A 374 4.46 -3.37 22.79
N GLU A 375 3.21 -3.01 23.05
CA GLU A 375 2.86 -1.79 23.77
C GLU A 375 3.49 -1.81 25.18
N VAL A 376 4.12 -0.70 25.53
CA VAL A 376 4.71 -0.47 26.84
C VAL A 376 4.04 0.77 27.46
N ILE A 377 3.58 0.65 28.68
CA ILE A 377 3.08 1.80 29.45
C ILE A 377 4.24 2.46 30.17
N ASP A 378 4.44 3.75 29.92
CA ASP A 378 5.44 4.53 30.64
C ASP A 378 5.05 4.65 32.13
N GLU A 379 5.93 4.19 33.03
CA GLU A 379 5.64 4.12 34.46
C GLU A 379 5.47 5.49 35.11
N LEU A 380 6.14 6.52 34.58
CA LEU A 380 6.10 7.88 35.14
C LEU A 380 4.81 8.62 34.80
N THR A 381 4.40 8.55 33.56
CA THR A 381 3.27 9.34 33.02
C THR A 381 2.01 8.52 32.78
N GLY A 382 2.16 7.20 32.63
CA GLY A 382 1.08 6.27 32.32
C GLY A 382 0.65 6.31 30.84
N VAL A 383 1.41 6.93 29.96
CA VAL A 383 1.10 6.93 28.52
C VAL A 383 1.53 5.62 27.84
N ALA A 384 0.73 5.16 26.92
CA ALA A 384 1.09 4.04 26.05
C ALA A 384 2.12 4.50 25.02
N LEU A 385 3.25 3.78 24.98
CA LEU A 385 4.34 4.04 24.04
C LEU A 385 4.20 3.12 22.84
N THR A 386 3.90 3.72 21.70
CA THR A 386 3.88 3.01 20.42
C THR A 386 5.23 3.21 19.73
N LEU A 387 6.16 2.29 19.99
CA LEU A 387 7.45 2.25 19.30
C LEU A 387 7.37 1.32 18.10
N THR A 388 8.20 1.57 17.11
CA THR A 388 8.33 0.70 15.94
C THR A 388 9.75 0.13 15.86
N GLN A 389 9.86 -1.07 15.33
CA GLN A 389 11.14 -1.74 15.07
C GLN A 389 11.25 -2.09 13.58
N PRO A 390 12.45 -2.02 12.99
CA PRO A 390 12.65 -2.45 11.62
C PRO A 390 12.32 -3.95 11.46
N VAL A 391 11.84 -4.31 10.29
CA VAL A 391 11.61 -5.70 9.87
C VAL A 391 12.81 -6.10 8.99
N PRO A 392 13.77 -6.91 9.50
CA PRO A 392 15.07 -7.08 8.85
C PRO A 392 15.00 -7.57 7.41
N ASP A 393 14.21 -8.61 7.14
CA ASP A 393 14.02 -9.16 5.79
C ASP A 393 13.41 -8.15 4.80
N ARG A 394 12.59 -7.22 5.28
CA ARG A 394 11.97 -6.18 4.45
C ARG A 394 12.92 -5.01 4.19
N VAL A 395 13.77 -4.69 5.15
CA VAL A 395 14.86 -3.72 5.00
C VAL A 395 15.87 -4.22 3.96
N GLU A 396 16.26 -5.49 4.02
CA GLU A 396 17.10 -6.12 3.00
C GLU A 396 16.41 -6.09 1.62
N ALA A 397 15.13 -6.45 1.54
CA ALA A 397 14.39 -6.47 0.28
C ALA A 397 14.28 -5.10 -0.38
N VAL A 398 14.07 -4.00 0.37
CA VAL A 398 14.05 -2.65 -0.21
C VAL A 398 15.41 -2.20 -0.69
N ALA A 399 16.47 -2.60 0.02
CA ALA A 399 17.85 -2.30 -0.39
C ALA A 399 18.23 -3.06 -1.67
N ASP A 400 17.85 -4.35 -1.80
CA ASP A 400 18.01 -5.14 -3.03
C ASP A 400 17.27 -4.50 -4.20
N ARG A 401 16.01 -4.09 -3.99
CA ARG A 401 15.21 -3.44 -5.03
C ARG A 401 15.82 -2.11 -5.48
N LEU A 402 16.31 -1.28 -4.57
CA LEU A 402 17.02 -0.04 -4.93
C LEU A 402 18.33 -0.33 -5.65
N LYS A 403 19.03 -1.42 -5.30
CA LYS A 403 20.21 -1.86 -6.03
C LYS A 403 19.88 -2.25 -7.47
N ARG A 404 18.74 -2.91 -7.73
CA ARG A 404 18.29 -3.20 -9.11
C ARG A 404 17.96 -1.91 -9.88
N TRP A 405 17.25 -0.97 -9.27
CA TRP A 405 17.00 0.32 -9.91
C TRP A 405 18.30 1.07 -10.21
N GLN A 406 19.28 1.05 -9.30
CA GLN A 406 20.60 1.65 -9.50
C GLN A 406 21.38 0.92 -10.62
N THR A 407 21.25 -0.41 -10.72
CA THR A 407 21.85 -1.19 -11.80
C THR A 407 21.30 -0.77 -13.17
N LEU A 408 19.99 -0.57 -13.31
CA LEU A 408 19.39 -0.04 -14.56
C LEU A 408 19.91 1.36 -14.92
N GLN A 409 20.27 2.18 -13.94
CA GLN A 409 20.87 3.50 -14.19
C GLN A 409 22.32 3.41 -14.68
N ALA A 410 23.07 2.45 -14.18
CA ALA A 410 24.52 2.36 -14.38
C ALA A 410 24.93 1.44 -15.53
N LYS A 411 24.08 0.45 -15.87
CA LYS A 411 24.36 -0.57 -16.87
C LYS A 411 24.13 -0.02 -18.28
N ASP A 412 25.06 -0.28 -19.20
CA ASP A 412 24.88 0.05 -20.62
C ASP A 412 23.68 -0.69 -21.21
N ASN A 413 22.94 -0.04 -22.11
CA ASN A 413 21.73 -0.62 -22.67
C ASN A 413 21.97 -1.97 -23.37
N ALA A 414 23.11 -2.13 -24.03
CA ALA A 414 23.48 -3.37 -24.70
C ALA A 414 23.62 -4.58 -23.76
N ASP A 415 23.94 -4.32 -22.49
CA ASP A 415 24.15 -5.36 -21.48
C ASP A 415 22.90 -5.65 -20.64
N LYS A 416 21.85 -4.82 -20.73
CA LYS A 416 20.61 -5.00 -19.97
C LYS A 416 19.82 -6.19 -20.49
N ARG A 417 19.39 -7.05 -19.55
CA ARG A 417 18.48 -8.17 -19.82
C ARG A 417 17.07 -7.79 -19.42
N VAL A 418 16.17 -7.68 -20.39
CA VAL A 418 14.77 -7.30 -20.16
C VAL A 418 13.86 -8.47 -20.50
N ALA A 419 12.95 -8.81 -19.58
CA ALA A 419 11.91 -9.79 -19.86
C ALA A 419 10.58 -9.07 -20.09
N ILE A 420 10.06 -9.17 -21.31
CA ILE A 420 8.75 -8.66 -21.72
C ILE A 420 7.76 -9.81 -21.69
N ILE A 421 6.74 -9.69 -20.86
CA ILE A 421 5.75 -10.73 -20.59
C ILE A 421 4.39 -10.19 -21.01
N TYR A 422 3.78 -10.84 -21.99
CA TYR A 422 2.46 -10.49 -22.50
C TYR A 422 1.39 -11.45 -21.98
N TYR A 423 0.15 -10.97 -21.93
CA TYR A 423 -1.00 -11.75 -21.50
C TYR A 423 -1.38 -12.80 -22.56
N ASN A 424 -1.54 -14.04 -22.15
CA ASN A 424 -1.99 -15.16 -22.96
C ASN A 424 -2.97 -15.99 -22.16
N HIS A 425 -4.20 -15.51 -22.12
CA HIS A 425 -5.28 -16.16 -21.38
C HIS A 425 -6.63 -16.03 -22.11
N PRO A 426 -7.46 -17.09 -22.14
CA PRO A 426 -7.11 -18.47 -21.78
C PRO A 426 -5.87 -18.94 -22.56
N PRO A 427 -5.07 -19.92 -22.01
CA PRO A 427 -3.91 -20.44 -22.72
C PRO A 427 -4.27 -20.95 -24.12
N GLY A 428 -3.44 -20.65 -25.12
CA GLY A 428 -3.66 -21.10 -26.49
C GLY A 428 -3.30 -20.09 -27.57
N ARG A 429 -3.43 -20.50 -28.81
CA ARG A 429 -2.89 -19.79 -29.99
C ARG A 429 -3.63 -18.49 -30.33
N GLN A 430 -4.88 -18.34 -30.00
CA GLN A 430 -5.70 -17.20 -30.42
C GLN A 430 -5.83 -16.12 -29.34
N ASN A 431 -5.37 -16.38 -28.14
CA ASN A 431 -5.66 -15.58 -26.94
C ASN A 431 -4.46 -14.73 -26.51
N ILE A 432 -3.93 -13.90 -27.41
CA ILE A 432 -2.94 -12.87 -27.09
C ILE A 432 -3.69 -11.54 -27.11
N GLY A 433 -4.12 -11.11 -25.94
CA GLY A 433 -4.95 -9.93 -25.79
C GLY A 433 -4.38 -8.95 -24.76
N ALA A 434 -4.91 -7.76 -24.79
CA ALA A 434 -4.59 -6.72 -23.82
C ALA A 434 -5.69 -5.67 -23.76
N ASP A 435 -6.91 -6.13 -23.59
CA ASP A 435 -8.04 -5.22 -23.68
C ASP A 435 -8.05 -4.50 -25.04
N ASN A 436 -7.86 -3.22 -25.07
CA ASN A 436 -7.90 -2.36 -26.26
C ASN A 436 -6.51 -2.07 -26.88
N LEU A 437 -5.49 -2.91 -26.59
CA LEU A 437 -4.13 -2.77 -27.13
C LEU A 437 -3.85 -3.83 -28.20
N ASP A 438 -3.36 -3.42 -29.37
CA ASP A 438 -2.75 -4.33 -30.34
C ASP A 438 -1.40 -4.81 -29.78
N VAL A 439 -1.40 -6.01 -29.18
CA VAL A 439 -0.22 -6.55 -28.50
C VAL A 439 0.91 -6.85 -29.46
N PRO A 440 0.73 -7.61 -30.57
CA PRO A 440 1.82 -7.90 -31.50
C PRO A 440 2.45 -6.63 -32.08
N ALA A 441 1.64 -5.65 -32.49
CA ALA A 441 2.16 -4.40 -33.01
C ALA A 441 2.88 -3.58 -31.93
N SER A 442 2.36 -3.54 -30.70
CA SER A 442 3.01 -2.85 -29.58
C SER A 442 4.32 -3.48 -29.17
N LEU A 443 4.40 -4.82 -29.16
CA LEU A 443 5.63 -5.54 -28.90
C LEU A 443 6.70 -5.29 -29.98
N PHE A 444 6.29 -5.22 -31.24
CA PHE A 444 7.18 -4.88 -32.34
C PHE A 444 7.73 -3.45 -32.21
N GLU A 445 6.87 -2.49 -31.87
CA GLU A 445 7.30 -1.12 -31.59
C GLU A 445 8.30 -1.06 -30.41
N MET A 446 8.00 -1.76 -29.30
CA MET A 446 8.91 -1.82 -28.14
C MET A 446 10.28 -2.37 -28.53
N LEU A 447 10.35 -3.48 -29.26
CA LEU A 447 11.61 -4.06 -29.73
C LEU A 447 12.36 -3.09 -30.64
N THR A 448 11.63 -2.35 -31.48
CA THR A 448 12.22 -1.32 -32.35
C THR A 448 12.81 -0.17 -31.56
N TRP A 449 12.12 0.31 -30.54
CA TRP A 449 12.66 1.37 -29.67
C TRP A 449 13.87 0.89 -28.88
N LEU A 450 13.83 -0.33 -28.33
CA LEU A 450 14.95 -0.90 -27.59
C LEU A 450 16.19 -0.98 -28.49
N ARG A 451 16.04 -1.44 -29.74
CA ARG A 451 17.14 -1.43 -30.73
C ARG A 451 17.68 -0.02 -30.99
N ALA A 452 16.79 0.94 -31.20
CA ALA A 452 17.17 2.34 -31.44
C ALA A 452 17.93 2.96 -30.25
N GLU A 453 17.60 2.54 -29.01
CA GLU A 453 18.27 2.97 -27.78
C GLU A 453 19.54 2.14 -27.44
N GLY A 454 19.96 1.24 -28.35
CA GLY A 454 21.20 0.50 -28.21
C GLY A 454 21.13 -0.77 -27.35
N TYR A 455 19.93 -1.30 -27.10
CA TYR A 455 19.79 -2.63 -26.48
C TYR A 455 20.21 -3.71 -27.48
N ASP A 456 20.80 -4.78 -26.97
CA ASP A 456 21.05 -5.98 -27.80
C ASP A 456 19.72 -6.72 -28.03
N THR A 457 19.15 -6.51 -29.21
CA THR A 457 17.94 -7.18 -29.67
C THR A 457 18.22 -8.29 -30.67
N GLY A 458 19.47 -8.48 -31.05
CA GLY A 458 19.77 -9.37 -32.21
C GLY A 458 18.97 -8.95 -33.46
N PRO A 459 18.78 -9.85 -34.44
CA PRO A 459 17.91 -9.59 -35.60
C PRO A 459 16.43 -9.60 -35.18
N LEU A 460 15.70 -8.57 -35.58
CA LEU A 460 14.23 -8.49 -35.36
C LEU A 460 13.49 -9.00 -36.62
N PRO A 461 12.25 -9.49 -36.46
CA PRO A 461 11.39 -9.79 -37.63
C PRO A 461 11.13 -8.53 -38.47
N GLU A 462 10.73 -8.73 -39.72
CA GLU A 462 10.54 -7.62 -40.67
C GLU A 462 9.28 -6.80 -40.40
N SER A 463 8.27 -7.36 -39.69
CA SER A 463 7.01 -6.71 -39.38
C SER A 463 6.38 -7.26 -38.10
N SER A 464 5.31 -6.61 -37.64
CA SER A 464 4.48 -7.07 -36.53
C SER A 464 3.77 -8.40 -36.81
N GLU A 465 3.36 -8.63 -38.05
CA GLU A 465 2.76 -9.90 -38.51
C GLU A 465 3.78 -11.03 -38.41
N ALA A 466 5.02 -10.79 -38.87
CA ALA A 466 6.09 -11.78 -38.76
C ALA A 466 6.46 -12.06 -37.30
N LEU A 467 6.41 -11.08 -36.43
CA LEU A 467 6.56 -11.27 -35.00
C LEU A 467 5.40 -12.11 -34.41
N ASN A 468 4.17 -11.82 -34.80
CA ASN A 468 3.01 -12.58 -34.34
C ASN A 468 3.09 -14.06 -34.78
N ASP A 469 3.53 -14.35 -36.03
CA ASP A 469 3.73 -15.73 -36.49
C ASP A 469 4.76 -16.48 -35.64
N LEU A 470 5.85 -15.82 -35.22
CA LEU A 470 6.84 -16.39 -34.30
C LEU A 470 6.24 -16.65 -32.92
N ILE A 471 5.45 -15.69 -32.37
CA ILE A 471 4.75 -15.83 -31.10
C ILE A 471 3.80 -17.02 -31.15
N GLN A 472 3.01 -17.19 -32.25
CA GLN A 472 2.09 -18.31 -32.41
C GLN A 472 2.80 -19.67 -32.47
N GLN A 473 4.05 -19.71 -32.88
CA GLN A 473 4.84 -20.93 -32.97
C GLN A 473 5.56 -21.31 -31.68
N GLN A 474 6.08 -20.33 -30.92
CA GLN A 474 6.99 -20.57 -29.79
C GLN A 474 6.64 -19.82 -28.50
N GLY A 475 5.77 -18.83 -28.59
CA GLY A 475 5.49 -17.87 -27.51
C GLY A 475 4.13 -18.04 -26.88
N ILE A 476 3.53 -19.23 -26.85
CA ILE A 476 2.22 -19.46 -26.26
C ILE A 476 2.25 -20.57 -25.21
N SER A 477 1.42 -20.45 -24.19
CA SER A 477 1.25 -21.49 -23.18
C SER A 477 0.30 -22.58 -23.68
N LEU A 478 0.69 -23.86 -23.54
CA LEU A 478 -0.05 -25.02 -24.04
C LEU A 478 -0.24 -26.09 -22.94
N PRO A 479 -0.89 -25.77 -21.80
CA PRO A 479 -1.05 -26.71 -20.68
C PRO A 479 -1.88 -27.93 -21.06
N ASP A 480 -2.84 -27.79 -21.99
CA ASP A 480 -3.83 -28.80 -22.39
C ASP A 480 -3.56 -29.43 -23.77
N ASP A 481 -2.45 -29.02 -24.41
CA ASP A 481 -1.98 -29.63 -25.69
C ASP A 481 -0.67 -30.39 -25.49
N PRO A 482 -0.68 -31.66 -25.08
CA PRO A 482 0.55 -32.43 -24.84
C PRO A 482 1.45 -32.60 -26.10
N ARG A 483 0.87 -32.58 -27.31
CA ARG A 483 1.64 -32.71 -28.54
C ARG A 483 2.33 -31.40 -28.91
N GLY A 484 1.60 -30.31 -28.90
CA GLY A 484 2.16 -28.97 -29.12
C GLY A 484 3.21 -28.62 -28.08
N LEU A 485 2.96 -28.98 -26.81
CA LEU A 485 3.93 -28.79 -25.72
C LEU A 485 5.22 -29.63 -25.93
N GLN A 486 5.13 -30.87 -26.40
CA GLN A 486 6.29 -31.71 -26.70
C GLN A 486 7.12 -31.12 -27.85
N GLU A 487 6.47 -30.58 -28.87
CA GLU A 487 7.16 -29.91 -29.99
C GLU A 487 7.85 -28.62 -29.49
N MET A 488 7.15 -27.83 -28.70
CA MET A 488 7.66 -26.60 -28.11
C MET A 488 8.84 -26.84 -27.16
N ALA A 489 8.85 -27.93 -26.40
CA ALA A 489 9.93 -28.29 -25.48
C ALA A 489 11.30 -28.43 -26.16
N GLY A 490 11.33 -28.67 -27.50
CA GLY A 490 12.54 -28.73 -28.29
C GLY A 490 13.19 -27.37 -28.58
N VAL A 491 12.44 -26.26 -28.44
CA VAL A 491 12.89 -24.90 -28.81
C VAL A 491 12.76 -23.89 -27.66
N ALA A 492 11.89 -24.13 -26.70
CA ALA A 492 11.63 -23.24 -25.57
C ALA A 492 12.70 -23.32 -24.49
N ASP A 493 12.81 -22.26 -23.70
CA ASP A 493 13.57 -22.26 -22.44
C ASP A 493 12.96 -23.25 -21.44
N SER A 494 13.80 -23.81 -20.58
CA SER A 494 13.33 -24.81 -19.62
C SER A 494 14.23 -24.90 -18.39
N MET A 495 13.67 -25.43 -17.29
CA MET A 495 14.41 -25.73 -16.06
C MET A 495 14.23 -27.19 -15.67
N ALA A 496 15.28 -27.86 -15.23
CA ALA A 496 15.19 -29.20 -14.70
C ALA A 496 14.29 -29.24 -13.46
N SER A 497 13.44 -30.26 -13.36
CA SER A 497 12.54 -30.43 -12.21
C SER A 497 13.27 -30.50 -10.88
N ASP A 498 14.45 -31.09 -10.82
CA ASP A 498 15.26 -31.16 -9.61
C ASP A 498 15.74 -29.77 -9.15
N THR A 499 16.14 -28.91 -10.09
CA THR A 499 16.50 -27.50 -9.77
C THR A 499 15.31 -26.79 -9.16
N TYR A 500 14.13 -26.96 -9.75
CA TYR A 500 12.91 -26.37 -9.22
C TYR A 500 12.54 -26.97 -7.84
N ARG A 501 12.64 -28.29 -7.64
CA ARG A 501 12.38 -28.95 -6.34
C ARG A 501 13.28 -28.38 -5.24
N GLN A 502 14.57 -28.15 -5.54
CA GLN A 502 15.49 -27.51 -4.58
C GLN A 502 15.04 -26.09 -4.22
N TYR A 503 14.72 -25.28 -5.22
CA TYR A 503 14.19 -23.93 -4.98
C TYR A 503 12.87 -23.97 -4.18
N PHE A 504 11.94 -24.85 -4.54
CA PHE A 504 10.66 -24.99 -3.86
C PHE A 504 10.84 -25.28 -2.36
N GLN A 505 11.85 -26.02 -1.95
CA GLN A 505 12.15 -26.28 -0.54
C GLN A 505 12.61 -25.02 0.23
N THR A 506 13.12 -24.01 -0.46
CA THR A 506 13.52 -22.73 0.17
C THR A 506 12.34 -21.81 0.45
N LEU A 507 11.18 -22.03 -0.18
CA LEU A 507 9.99 -21.22 0.01
C LEU A 507 9.44 -21.34 1.44
N PRO A 508 8.74 -20.31 1.95
CA PRO A 508 8.07 -20.36 3.24
C PRO A 508 7.16 -21.59 3.38
N ALA A 509 7.11 -22.19 4.56
CA ALA A 509 6.30 -23.40 4.80
C ALA A 509 4.83 -23.20 4.40
N VAL A 510 4.25 -22.04 4.69
CA VAL A 510 2.87 -21.74 4.34
C VAL A 510 2.61 -21.74 2.82
N VAL A 511 3.57 -21.27 2.03
CA VAL A 511 3.51 -21.30 0.56
C VAL A 511 3.59 -22.73 0.05
N ARG A 512 4.52 -23.52 0.59
CA ARG A 512 4.67 -24.94 0.22
C ARG A 512 3.43 -25.76 0.56
N GLU A 513 2.89 -25.59 1.76
CA GLU A 513 1.65 -26.27 2.19
C GLU A 513 0.47 -25.91 1.32
N GLU A 514 0.36 -24.63 0.96
CA GLU A 514 -0.71 -24.19 0.07
C GLU A 514 -0.56 -24.73 -1.35
N MET A 515 0.62 -24.64 -1.95
CA MET A 515 0.82 -25.17 -3.30
C MET A 515 0.58 -26.66 -3.38
N VAL A 516 0.94 -27.43 -2.33
CA VAL A 516 0.72 -28.88 -2.29
C VAL A 516 -0.72 -29.25 -1.93
N HIS A 517 -1.29 -28.58 -0.94
CA HIS A 517 -2.56 -28.97 -0.31
C HIS A 517 -3.71 -27.95 -0.52
N GLY A 518 -3.49 -26.90 -1.32
CA GLY A 518 -4.49 -25.89 -1.64
C GLY A 518 -4.80 -24.91 -0.50
N PRO A 519 -5.91 -24.18 -0.59
CA PRO A 519 -6.34 -23.22 0.42
C PRO A 519 -6.50 -23.83 1.81
N LEU A 520 -6.86 -25.11 1.89
CA LEU A 520 -6.94 -25.87 3.15
C LEU A 520 -5.56 -26.07 3.80
N GLY A 521 -4.52 -26.31 2.99
CA GLY A 521 -3.12 -26.37 3.47
C GLY A 521 -2.67 -25.03 4.03
N TYR A 522 -2.96 -23.94 3.33
CA TYR A 522 -2.70 -22.59 3.81
C TYR A 522 -3.36 -22.29 5.16
N LEU A 523 -4.67 -22.51 5.25
CA LEU A 523 -5.42 -22.25 6.48
C LEU A 523 -4.84 -23.04 7.64
N HIS A 524 -4.54 -24.32 7.42
CA HIS A 524 -3.96 -25.18 8.44
C HIS A 524 -2.62 -24.66 8.98
N GLU A 525 -1.68 -24.32 8.10
CA GLU A 525 -0.36 -23.84 8.50
C GLU A 525 -0.44 -22.46 9.18
N ARG A 526 -1.32 -21.56 8.69
CA ARG A 526 -1.54 -20.27 9.35
C ARG A 526 -2.11 -20.40 10.77
N LEU A 527 -3.03 -21.29 10.96
CA LEU A 527 -3.59 -21.57 12.29
C LEU A 527 -2.55 -22.20 13.23
N GLU A 528 -1.73 -23.13 12.73
CA GLU A 528 -0.60 -23.68 13.50
C GLU A 528 0.43 -22.59 13.86
N GLN A 529 0.72 -21.66 12.93
CA GLN A 529 1.60 -20.52 13.18
C GLN A 529 1.01 -19.60 14.25
N ALA A 530 -0.24 -19.20 14.12
CA ALA A 530 -0.92 -18.36 15.11
C ALA A 530 -0.98 -19.01 16.49
N HIS A 531 -1.21 -20.31 16.52
CA HIS A 531 -1.20 -21.08 17.78
C HIS A 531 0.20 -21.12 18.43
N ARG A 532 1.26 -21.34 17.64
CA ARG A 532 2.66 -21.31 18.14
C ARG A 532 3.06 -19.94 18.71
N LEU A 533 2.56 -18.86 18.06
CA LEU A 533 2.83 -17.48 18.47
C LEU A 533 1.95 -17.00 19.65
N GLY A 534 0.96 -17.80 20.06
CA GLY A 534 0.03 -17.43 21.12
C GLY A 534 -1.05 -16.40 20.73
N GLU A 535 -1.19 -16.10 19.44
CA GLU A 535 -2.10 -15.08 18.86
C GLU A 535 -3.54 -15.64 18.73
N ARG A 536 -4.20 -15.88 19.87
CA ARG A 536 -5.49 -16.59 19.92
C ARG A 536 -6.63 -15.86 19.20
N GLU A 537 -6.74 -14.55 19.36
CA GLU A 537 -7.83 -13.78 18.73
C GLU A 537 -7.64 -13.70 17.21
N LEU A 538 -6.41 -13.55 16.75
CA LEU A 538 -6.10 -13.62 15.31
C LEU A 538 -6.37 -15.03 14.76
N ALA A 539 -6.02 -16.09 15.51
CA ALA A 539 -6.33 -17.46 15.12
C ALA A 539 -7.84 -17.70 14.95
N LYS A 540 -8.68 -17.16 15.86
CA LYS A 540 -10.13 -17.23 15.72
C LYS A 540 -10.64 -16.50 14.47
N GLY A 541 -10.13 -15.30 14.21
CA GLY A 541 -10.47 -14.52 13.02
C GLY A 541 -10.08 -15.25 11.73
N LEU A 542 -8.86 -15.80 11.68
CA LEU A 542 -8.37 -16.61 10.55
C LEU A 542 -9.22 -17.86 10.33
N LEU A 543 -9.58 -18.58 11.40
CA LEU A 543 -10.44 -19.77 11.30
C LEU A 543 -11.81 -19.42 10.75
N ASN A 544 -12.47 -18.42 11.32
CA ASN A 544 -13.82 -18.04 10.90
C ASN A 544 -13.86 -17.60 9.43
N ARG A 545 -12.88 -16.81 8.99
CA ARG A 545 -12.78 -16.38 7.61
C ARG A 545 -12.45 -17.55 6.69
N GLY A 546 -11.43 -18.33 6.97
CA GLY A 546 -11.03 -19.46 6.13
C GLY A 546 -12.12 -20.52 6.01
N ILE A 547 -12.88 -20.79 7.08
CA ILE A 547 -14.03 -21.70 7.02
C ILE A 547 -15.15 -21.12 6.16
N ARG A 548 -15.43 -19.81 6.26
CA ARG A 548 -16.43 -19.16 5.41
C ARG A 548 -16.03 -19.24 3.93
N ASP A 549 -14.78 -18.92 3.61
CA ASP A 549 -14.29 -18.94 2.23
C ASP A 549 -14.31 -20.36 1.65
N LEU A 550 -13.87 -21.38 2.42
CA LEU A 550 -13.96 -22.79 2.00
C LEU A 550 -15.40 -23.28 1.88
N ARG A 551 -16.29 -22.83 2.75
CA ARG A 551 -17.71 -23.15 2.69
C ARG A 551 -18.34 -22.57 1.42
N HIS A 552 -18.08 -21.32 1.13
CA HIS A 552 -18.52 -20.65 -0.09
C HIS A 552 -18.06 -21.41 -1.34
N LEU A 553 -16.78 -21.76 -1.41
CA LEU A 553 -16.23 -22.60 -2.47
C LEU A 553 -17.03 -23.91 -2.65
N ILE A 554 -17.31 -24.64 -1.55
CA ILE A 554 -17.98 -25.95 -1.62
C ILE A 554 -19.46 -25.79 -2.00
N GLU A 555 -20.14 -24.76 -1.52
CA GLU A 555 -21.59 -24.55 -1.73
C GLU A 555 -21.93 -24.15 -3.16
N HIS A 556 -21.06 -23.39 -3.85
CA HIS A 556 -21.30 -22.94 -5.22
C HIS A 556 -20.99 -24.01 -6.28
N LEU A 557 -20.24 -25.06 -5.92
CA LEU A 557 -19.94 -26.14 -6.86
C LEU A 557 -21.03 -27.19 -6.95
N GLN A 558 -21.40 -27.58 -8.16
CA GLN A 558 -22.28 -28.70 -8.44
C GLN A 558 -21.51 -30.04 -8.36
N HIS A 559 -21.36 -30.60 -7.17
CA HIS A 559 -20.58 -31.82 -6.96
C HIS A 559 -21.31 -32.84 -6.08
N PRO A 560 -21.31 -34.15 -6.43
CA PRO A 560 -22.05 -35.18 -5.68
C PRO A 560 -21.60 -35.32 -4.21
N ASN A 561 -20.34 -35.04 -3.92
CA ASN A 561 -19.75 -35.12 -2.57
C ASN A 561 -19.88 -33.83 -1.76
N ARG A 562 -20.61 -32.80 -2.25
CA ARG A 562 -20.81 -31.54 -1.52
C ARG A 562 -21.31 -31.72 -0.08
N PRO A 563 -22.34 -32.52 0.20
CA PRO A 563 -22.81 -32.71 1.58
C PRO A 563 -21.73 -33.32 2.48
N GLN A 564 -20.95 -34.27 1.96
CA GLN A 564 -19.85 -34.89 2.69
C GLN A 564 -18.75 -33.90 3.00
N ALA A 565 -18.39 -33.04 2.02
CA ALA A 565 -17.37 -32.02 2.19
C ALA A 565 -17.76 -30.97 3.25
N LEU A 566 -18.99 -30.50 3.25
CA LEU A 566 -19.52 -29.59 4.28
C LEU A 566 -19.46 -30.21 5.68
N ALA A 567 -19.86 -31.48 5.82
CA ALA A 567 -19.77 -32.18 7.10
C ALA A 567 -18.33 -32.34 7.60
N GLN A 568 -17.36 -32.60 6.70
CA GLN A 568 -15.95 -32.66 7.06
C GLN A 568 -15.39 -31.28 7.40
N LEU A 569 -15.83 -30.21 6.74
CA LEU A 569 -15.46 -28.84 7.05
C LEU A 569 -15.92 -28.43 8.46
N ASP A 570 -17.15 -28.75 8.83
CA ASP A 570 -17.70 -28.50 10.17
C ASP A 570 -16.89 -29.26 11.26
N LYS A 571 -16.53 -30.51 10.98
CA LYS A 571 -15.67 -31.31 11.86
C LYS A 571 -14.29 -30.65 12.02
N TYR A 572 -13.67 -30.22 10.93
CA TYR A 572 -12.39 -29.55 10.92
C TYR A 572 -12.43 -28.24 11.75
N GLN A 573 -13.48 -27.43 11.57
CA GLN A 573 -13.71 -26.22 12.35
C GLN A 573 -13.81 -26.54 13.87
N SER A 574 -14.60 -27.54 14.23
CA SER A 574 -14.81 -27.94 15.64
C SER A 574 -13.50 -28.42 16.30
N LEU A 575 -12.69 -29.17 15.57
CA LEU A 575 -11.39 -29.63 16.05
C LEU A 575 -10.43 -28.46 16.30
N TRP A 576 -10.41 -27.44 15.42
CA TRP A 576 -9.62 -26.24 15.63
C TRP A 576 -10.09 -25.43 16.84
N GLN A 577 -11.40 -25.27 17.02
CA GLN A 577 -11.95 -24.60 18.21
C GLN A 577 -11.54 -25.31 19.50
N THR A 578 -11.59 -26.64 19.53
CA THR A 578 -11.13 -27.44 20.65
C THR A 578 -9.61 -27.25 20.88
N ARG A 579 -8.79 -27.31 19.83
CA ARG A 579 -7.34 -27.13 19.93
C ARG A 579 -6.96 -25.76 20.49
N MET A 580 -7.63 -24.69 20.05
CA MET A 580 -7.37 -23.34 20.54
C MET A 580 -7.72 -23.17 22.02
N ASN A 581 -8.73 -23.87 22.51
CA ASN A 581 -9.19 -23.77 23.90
C ASN A 581 -8.45 -24.72 24.86
N GLU A 582 -8.26 -25.97 24.44
CA GLU A 582 -7.83 -27.08 25.31
C GLU A 582 -6.45 -27.64 24.92
N GLY A 583 -5.96 -27.30 23.71
CA GLY A 583 -4.75 -27.92 23.15
C GLY A 583 -5.00 -29.31 22.54
N GLY A 584 -3.92 -29.98 22.15
CA GLY A 584 -4.01 -31.34 21.58
C GLY A 584 -4.54 -31.35 20.14
N GLN A 585 -5.23 -32.40 19.75
CA GLN A 585 -5.98 -32.62 18.50
C GLN A 585 -5.16 -32.64 17.19
N LYS A 586 -3.82 -32.57 17.25
CA LYS A 586 -2.98 -32.44 16.05
C LYS A 586 -3.22 -33.57 15.02
N GLN A 587 -3.27 -34.84 15.49
CA GLN A 587 -3.51 -35.96 14.59
C GLN A 587 -4.92 -35.92 14.00
N ALA A 588 -5.94 -35.66 14.84
CA ALA A 588 -7.33 -35.58 14.41
C ALA A 588 -7.56 -34.45 13.39
N LEU A 589 -6.85 -33.32 13.51
CA LEU A 589 -6.87 -32.24 12.55
C LEU A 589 -6.26 -32.63 11.20
N ASN A 590 -5.11 -33.32 11.22
CA ASN A 590 -4.50 -33.84 9.99
C ASN A 590 -5.40 -34.86 9.30
N ASP A 591 -5.97 -35.78 10.04
CA ASP A 591 -6.91 -36.78 9.50
C ASP A 591 -8.16 -36.11 8.91
N SER A 592 -8.68 -35.06 9.57
CA SER A 592 -9.85 -34.33 9.11
C SER A 592 -9.54 -33.50 7.84
N ARG A 593 -8.36 -32.88 7.79
CA ARG A 593 -7.87 -32.17 6.60
C ARG A 593 -7.79 -33.12 5.40
N GLU A 594 -7.18 -34.30 5.59
CA GLU A 594 -7.03 -35.30 4.53
C GLU A 594 -8.39 -35.84 4.07
N ALA A 595 -9.33 -36.10 5.03
CA ALA A 595 -10.67 -36.51 4.71
C ALA A 595 -11.44 -35.48 3.88
N LEU A 596 -11.30 -34.18 4.22
CA LEU A 596 -11.90 -33.08 3.47
C LEU A 596 -11.29 -32.99 2.06
N ALA A 597 -9.97 -33.01 1.95
CA ALA A 597 -9.27 -32.97 0.67
C ALA A 597 -9.63 -34.19 -0.23
N SER A 598 -9.93 -35.36 0.39
CA SER A 598 -10.28 -36.61 -0.32
C SER A 598 -11.71 -36.63 -0.85
N THR A 599 -12.53 -35.65 -0.58
CA THR A 599 -13.91 -35.54 -1.12
C THR A 599 -13.93 -35.31 -2.63
N GLY A 600 -12.83 -34.88 -3.22
CA GLY A 600 -12.69 -34.65 -4.65
C GLY A 600 -13.29 -33.31 -5.15
N ILE A 601 -13.71 -32.44 -4.22
CA ILE A 601 -14.18 -31.08 -4.58
C ILE A 601 -13.03 -30.33 -5.25
N PRO A 602 -13.23 -29.77 -6.46
CA PRO A 602 -12.28 -28.88 -7.10
C PRO A 602 -11.88 -27.70 -6.19
N GLY A 603 -10.64 -27.25 -6.27
CA GLY A 603 -10.15 -26.12 -5.47
C GLY A 603 -9.81 -26.41 -4.00
N LEU A 604 -10.18 -27.58 -3.44
CA LEU A 604 -9.76 -27.98 -2.08
C LEU A 604 -8.33 -28.54 -2.02
N ARG A 605 -7.83 -29.08 -3.14
CA ARG A 605 -6.46 -29.57 -3.26
C ARG A 605 -5.64 -28.56 -4.01
N GLY A 606 -4.34 -28.48 -3.67
CA GLY A 606 -3.36 -27.76 -4.46
C GLY A 606 -2.85 -28.57 -5.64
N TRP A 607 -1.72 -28.14 -6.18
CA TRP A 607 -1.08 -28.75 -7.34
C TRP A 607 -0.29 -30.03 -7.04
N GLY A 608 -0.26 -30.47 -5.78
CA GLY A 608 0.53 -31.62 -5.33
C GLY A 608 2.00 -31.31 -5.19
N GLN A 609 2.84 -32.36 -5.25
CA GLN A 609 4.28 -32.22 -5.06
C GLN A 609 4.95 -31.56 -6.28
N ALA A 610 6.00 -30.76 -6.03
CA ALA A 610 6.80 -30.16 -7.09
C ALA A 610 7.45 -31.24 -7.99
N PRO A 611 7.49 -31.06 -9.32
CA PRO A 611 7.19 -29.84 -10.06
C PRO A 611 5.72 -29.74 -10.55
N GLY A 612 4.79 -30.58 -10.09
CA GLY A 612 3.45 -30.66 -10.63
C GLY A 612 3.41 -31.33 -12.01
N LYS A 613 2.36 -31.05 -12.78
CA LYS A 613 2.17 -31.63 -14.12
C LYS A 613 2.06 -30.56 -15.22
N SER A 614 1.59 -29.36 -14.90
CA SER A 614 1.34 -28.31 -15.87
C SER A 614 2.65 -27.86 -16.52
N MET A 615 2.70 -27.83 -17.84
CA MET A 615 3.87 -27.42 -18.63
C MET A 615 5.17 -28.17 -18.30
N VAL A 616 5.06 -29.47 -17.94
CA VAL A 616 6.22 -30.34 -17.63
C VAL A 616 6.37 -31.42 -18.69
N VAL A 617 7.54 -31.46 -19.31
CA VAL A 617 7.93 -32.46 -20.34
C VAL A 617 9.31 -33.00 -19.99
N ASP A 618 9.49 -34.33 -20.05
CA ASP A 618 10.75 -35.01 -19.81
C ASP A 618 11.50 -34.54 -18.56
N ASP A 619 10.76 -34.42 -17.43
CA ASP A 619 11.26 -33.92 -16.14
C ASP A 619 11.84 -32.50 -16.19
N ARG A 620 11.28 -31.64 -17.05
CA ARG A 620 11.64 -30.23 -17.17
C ARG A 620 10.38 -29.36 -17.20
N LEU A 621 10.42 -28.24 -16.51
CA LEU A 621 9.43 -27.17 -16.65
C LEU A 621 9.75 -26.38 -17.91
N ILE A 622 8.76 -26.19 -18.77
CA ILE A 622 8.89 -25.52 -20.06
C ILE A 622 8.43 -24.05 -19.92
N PHE A 623 9.22 -23.14 -20.48
CA PHE A 623 8.98 -21.70 -20.50
C PHE A 623 8.92 -21.20 -21.94
N PRO A 624 7.72 -21.17 -22.57
CA PRO A 624 7.54 -20.65 -23.91
C PRO A 624 8.05 -19.22 -24.05
N GLY A 625 8.63 -18.89 -25.19
CA GLY A 625 9.08 -17.53 -25.44
C GLY A 625 10.13 -17.46 -26.56
N LEU A 626 10.42 -16.22 -26.91
CA LEU A 626 11.35 -15.84 -27.95
C LEU A 626 12.53 -15.08 -27.34
N ARG A 627 13.70 -15.26 -27.90
CA ARG A 627 14.90 -14.52 -27.51
C ARG A 627 15.33 -13.59 -28.65
N PHE A 628 15.37 -12.32 -28.35
CA PHE A 628 15.90 -11.28 -29.22
C PHE A 628 17.13 -10.67 -28.52
N GLY A 629 18.30 -11.25 -28.74
CA GLY A 629 19.53 -10.89 -28.03
C GLY A 629 19.34 -11.02 -26.50
N ASN A 630 19.47 -9.92 -25.80
CA ASN A 630 19.27 -9.81 -24.35
C ASN A 630 17.81 -9.52 -23.95
N ILE A 631 16.86 -9.59 -24.88
CA ILE A 631 15.44 -9.42 -24.62
C ILE A 631 14.74 -10.78 -24.68
N TYR A 632 14.09 -11.16 -23.58
CA TYR A 632 13.16 -12.29 -23.56
C TYR A 632 11.74 -11.77 -23.79
N LEU A 633 11.00 -12.42 -24.67
CA LEU A 633 9.61 -12.13 -24.99
C LEU A 633 8.79 -13.41 -24.81
N GLY A 634 7.90 -13.46 -23.87
CA GLY A 634 7.13 -14.67 -23.56
C GLY A 634 5.76 -14.42 -22.95
N PRO A 635 4.91 -15.46 -22.93
CA PRO A 635 3.58 -15.36 -22.35
C PRO A 635 3.62 -15.35 -20.83
N GLN A 636 2.63 -14.77 -20.23
CA GLN A 636 2.32 -15.00 -18.82
C GLN A 636 2.08 -16.50 -18.59
N PRO A 637 2.74 -17.15 -17.62
CA PRO A 637 2.54 -18.57 -17.37
C PRO A 637 1.10 -18.89 -16.98
N PRO A 638 0.60 -20.08 -17.33
CA PRO A 638 -0.75 -20.49 -16.99
C PRO A 638 -0.94 -20.57 -15.48
N ARG A 639 -2.03 -20.00 -15.02
CA ARG A 639 -2.33 -19.94 -13.58
C ARG A 639 -2.97 -21.22 -13.03
N GLY A 640 -3.44 -22.12 -13.93
CA GLY A 640 -4.06 -23.38 -13.55
C GLY A 640 -5.53 -23.49 -13.93
N TRP A 641 -5.90 -22.95 -15.05
CA TRP A 641 -7.28 -22.91 -15.59
C TRP A 641 -7.89 -24.30 -15.83
N GLU A 642 -7.06 -25.34 -15.88
CA GLU A 642 -7.48 -26.76 -15.98
C GLU A 642 -8.39 -27.24 -14.84
N VAL A 643 -8.50 -26.46 -13.77
CA VAL A 643 -9.25 -26.88 -12.57
C VAL A 643 -10.66 -26.35 -12.60
N ASP A 644 -10.86 -25.12 -12.98
CA ASP A 644 -12.14 -24.44 -13.12
C ASP A 644 -11.86 -22.95 -13.48
N GLU A 645 -12.29 -22.51 -14.65
CA GLU A 645 -12.03 -21.17 -15.13
C GLU A 645 -12.67 -20.10 -14.21
N GLU A 646 -13.89 -20.34 -13.79
CA GLU A 646 -14.66 -19.50 -12.87
C GLU A 646 -13.97 -19.36 -11.50
N LEU A 647 -13.43 -20.45 -10.96
CA LEU A 647 -12.71 -20.48 -9.68
C LEU A 647 -11.42 -19.65 -9.70
N LEU A 648 -10.79 -19.48 -10.84
CA LEU A 648 -9.46 -18.90 -10.95
C LEU A 648 -9.47 -17.42 -11.35
N HIS A 649 -10.47 -16.97 -12.06
CA HIS A 649 -10.62 -15.57 -12.46
C HIS A 649 -11.04 -14.68 -11.29
N ALA A 650 -12.02 -15.14 -10.52
CA ALA A 650 -12.55 -14.37 -9.39
C ALA A 650 -11.90 -14.74 -8.05
N ASN A 651 -11.13 -15.83 -7.97
CA ASN A 651 -10.70 -16.39 -6.70
C ASN A 651 -9.22 -16.09 -6.39
N THR A 652 -8.97 -15.04 -5.62
CA THR A 652 -7.65 -14.71 -5.03
C THR A 652 -7.21 -15.69 -3.92
N THR A 653 -7.85 -16.86 -3.77
CA THR A 653 -7.53 -17.81 -2.71
C THR A 653 -6.80 -19.04 -3.21
N PHE A 654 -6.74 -19.29 -4.53
CA PHE A 654 -6.08 -20.47 -5.09
C PHE A 654 -4.61 -20.17 -5.50
N PRO A 655 -3.65 -21.05 -5.13
CA PRO A 655 -2.23 -20.82 -5.44
C PRO A 655 -1.95 -20.96 -6.94
N PRO A 656 -0.91 -20.28 -7.47
CA PRO A 656 -0.46 -20.49 -8.84
C PRO A 656 0.17 -21.88 -9.01
N THR A 657 0.31 -22.33 -10.27
CA THR A 657 0.96 -23.61 -10.60
C THR A 657 2.45 -23.61 -10.22
N HIS A 658 3.02 -24.79 -10.11
CA HIS A 658 4.48 -24.94 -9.94
C HIS A 658 5.26 -24.32 -11.10
N GLN A 659 4.75 -24.46 -12.33
CA GLN A 659 5.38 -23.85 -13.50
C GLN A 659 5.38 -22.33 -13.42
N TYR A 660 4.30 -21.74 -12.95
CA TYR A 660 4.21 -20.29 -12.71
C TYR A 660 5.30 -19.81 -11.75
N VAL A 661 5.44 -20.48 -10.62
CA VAL A 661 6.47 -20.15 -9.61
C VAL A 661 7.88 -20.39 -10.17
N GLY A 662 8.07 -21.51 -10.90
CA GLY A 662 9.31 -21.85 -11.57
C GLY A 662 9.74 -20.83 -12.61
N PHE A 663 8.79 -20.28 -13.38
CA PHE A 663 9.05 -19.27 -14.40
C PHE A 663 9.65 -17.97 -13.81
N TYR A 664 9.07 -17.44 -12.73
CA TYR A 664 9.63 -16.24 -12.09
C TYR A 664 10.98 -16.49 -11.42
N HIS A 665 11.17 -17.67 -10.83
CA HIS A 665 12.49 -18.08 -10.36
C HIS A 665 13.50 -18.15 -11.51
N TRP A 666 13.12 -18.75 -12.64
CA TRP A 666 13.98 -18.83 -13.82
C TRP A 666 14.32 -17.43 -14.36
N LEU A 667 13.36 -16.52 -14.48
CA LEU A 667 13.59 -15.15 -14.94
C LEU A 667 14.62 -14.41 -14.07
N ARG A 668 14.51 -14.55 -12.76
CA ARG A 668 15.37 -13.84 -11.82
C ARG A 668 16.76 -14.45 -11.70
N ASP A 669 16.85 -15.77 -11.54
CA ASP A 669 18.06 -16.43 -11.07
C ASP A 669 18.80 -17.20 -12.19
N HIS A 670 18.18 -17.44 -13.34
CA HIS A 670 18.79 -18.14 -14.49
C HIS A 670 18.88 -17.27 -15.75
N TYR A 671 17.81 -16.57 -16.09
CA TYR A 671 17.87 -15.57 -17.15
C TYR A 671 18.58 -14.30 -16.67
N GLU A 672 18.55 -14.03 -15.37
CA GLU A 672 19.13 -12.86 -14.70
C GLU A 672 18.58 -11.54 -15.25
N ALA A 673 17.26 -11.42 -15.33
CA ALA A 673 16.60 -10.22 -15.78
C ALA A 673 16.99 -9.00 -14.92
N ASP A 674 17.26 -7.86 -15.56
CA ASP A 674 17.44 -6.57 -14.89
C ASP A 674 16.09 -5.87 -14.62
N ALA A 675 15.10 -6.12 -15.49
CA ALA A 675 13.74 -5.58 -15.35
C ALA A 675 12.71 -6.52 -15.98
N LEU A 676 11.49 -6.46 -15.44
CA LEU A 676 10.30 -7.06 -16.00
C LEU A 676 9.44 -5.97 -16.66
N VAL A 677 8.89 -6.28 -17.83
CA VAL A 677 7.87 -5.47 -18.50
C VAL A 677 6.64 -6.34 -18.68
N TYR A 678 5.47 -5.87 -18.21
CA TYR A 678 4.22 -6.53 -18.53
C TYR A 678 3.51 -5.77 -19.65
N VAL A 679 2.90 -6.51 -20.56
CA VAL A 679 2.15 -5.95 -21.68
C VAL A 679 0.77 -6.58 -21.72
N GLY A 680 -0.24 -5.76 -21.59
CA GLY A 680 -1.61 -6.19 -21.57
C GLY A 680 -2.28 -5.98 -20.23
N ARG A 681 -3.58 -5.91 -20.23
CA ARG A 681 -4.38 -5.89 -19.02
C ARG A 681 -4.49 -7.32 -18.50
N HIS A 682 -4.38 -7.46 -17.18
CA HIS A 682 -4.31 -8.66 -16.37
C HIS A 682 -3.03 -9.49 -16.54
N SER A 683 -1.93 -9.05 -15.93
CA SER A 683 -0.77 -9.95 -15.79
C SER A 683 -0.96 -10.94 -14.65
N THR A 684 -2.03 -11.34 -14.23
CA THR A 684 -2.36 -12.31 -13.19
C THR A 684 -1.56 -12.25 -11.86
N ARG A 685 -0.31 -11.78 -11.84
CA ARG A 685 0.51 -11.73 -10.62
C ARG A 685 -0.12 -10.87 -9.52
N GLU A 686 -0.72 -9.74 -9.89
CA GLU A 686 -1.45 -8.86 -8.98
C GLU A 686 -2.72 -9.49 -8.41
N PHE A 687 -3.26 -10.51 -9.05
CA PHE A 687 -4.45 -11.24 -8.62
C PHE A 687 -4.13 -12.52 -7.83
N LEU A 688 -2.86 -12.87 -7.64
CA LEU A 688 -2.48 -14.03 -6.84
C LEU A 688 -2.94 -13.87 -5.38
N PRO A 689 -3.10 -14.99 -4.64
CA PRO A 689 -3.64 -14.96 -3.28
C PRO A 689 -2.98 -13.97 -2.33
N ARG A 690 -3.70 -13.55 -1.35
CA ARG A 690 -3.35 -12.83 -0.13
C ARG A 690 -3.59 -11.32 -0.17
N ARG A 691 -2.81 -10.59 0.60
CA ARG A 691 -3.05 -9.22 1.06
C ARG A 691 -3.22 -8.22 -0.08
N ARG A 692 -4.10 -7.25 0.14
CA ARG A 692 -4.38 -6.19 -0.86
C ARG A 692 -3.24 -5.16 -0.93
N ALA A 693 -2.54 -4.93 0.18
CA ALA A 693 -1.41 -4.01 0.27
C ALA A 693 -0.56 -4.32 1.51
N GLY A 694 0.69 -3.85 1.55
CA GLY A 694 1.60 -4.11 2.67
C GLY A 694 1.93 -5.59 2.79
N LEU A 695 2.36 -6.17 1.68
CA LEU A 695 2.66 -7.59 1.52
C LEU A 695 3.81 -8.02 2.42
N THR A 696 3.74 -9.28 2.85
CA THR A 696 4.85 -9.98 3.52
C THR A 696 5.65 -10.80 2.51
N GLY A 697 6.83 -11.27 2.90
CA GLY A 697 7.68 -12.09 2.02
C GLY A 697 7.10 -13.48 1.66
N ASP A 698 5.96 -13.86 2.21
CA ASP A 698 5.23 -15.07 1.85
C ASP A 698 3.98 -14.83 0.96
N ASP A 699 3.73 -13.59 0.55
CA ASP A 699 2.71 -13.27 -0.45
C ASP A 699 3.27 -13.52 -1.86
N TYR A 700 2.52 -14.23 -2.71
CA TYR A 700 2.96 -14.58 -4.05
C TYR A 700 3.42 -13.38 -4.89
N PRO A 701 2.70 -12.25 -4.97
CA PRO A 701 3.16 -11.12 -5.76
C PRO A 701 4.51 -10.55 -5.30
N ASP A 702 4.82 -10.64 -4.00
CA ASP A 702 6.07 -10.14 -3.42
C ASP A 702 7.25 -11.06 -3.76
N PHE A 703 7.21 -12.34 -3.34
CA PHE A 703 8.37 -13.20 -3.53
C PHE A 703 8.62 -13.63 -4.98
N LEU A 704 7.59 -13.69 -5.83
CA LEU A 704 7.75 -13.97 -7.26
C LEU A 704 8.43 -12.79 -7.97
N GLY A 705 8.01 -11.56 -7.69
CA GLY A 705 8.65 -10.37 -8.23
C GLY A 705 10.03 -10.10 -7.64
N GLY A 706 10.21 -10.44 -6.37
CA GLY A 706 11.45 -10.22 -5.64
C GLY A 706 11.92 -8.77 -5.73
N ASP A 707 13.19 -8.61 -6.03
CA ASP A 707 13.87 -7.31 -6.17
C ASP A 707 13.74 -6.69 -7.57
N LEU A 708 13.17 -7.41 -8.56
CA LEU A 708 13.11 -6.96 -9.95
C LEU A 708 12.18 -5.74 -10.12
N PRO A 709 12.65 -4.65 -10.73
CA PRO A 709 11.79 -3.57 -11.21
C PRO A 709 10.73 -4.10 -12.18
N LEU A 710 9.47 -3.70 -11.95
CA LEU A 710 8.38 -3.98 -12.87
C LEU A 710 7.92 -2.69 -13.54
N ILE A 711 7.92 -2.69 -14.87
CA ILE A 711 7.43 -1.60 -15.72
C ILE A 711 6.18 -2.11 -16.42
N TYR A 712 5.09 -1.37 -16.30
CA TYR A 712 3.80 -1.87 -16.73
C TYR A 712 3.03 -0.83 -17.56
N PRO A 713 3.19 -0.84 -18.92
CA PRO A 713 2.23 -0.18 -19.80
C PRO A 713 0.82 -0.70 -19.53
N TYR A 714 -0.10 0.19 -19.22
CA TYR A 714 -1.46 -0.13 -18.79
C TYR A 714 -2.45 0.88 -19.32
N ILE A 715 -3.63 0.42 -19.73
CA ILE A 715 -4.68 1.32 -20.24
C ILE A 715 -5.10 2.35 -19.20
N VAL A 716 -5.29 3.61 -19.64
CA VAL A 716 -5.47 4.75 -18.74
C VAL A 716 -6.78 4.70 -17.94
N ASP A 717 -7.80 4.02 -18.42
CA ASP A 717 -9.10 3.83 -17.77
C ASP A 717 -9.16 2.58 -16.87
N GLY A 718 -8.23 1.64 -17.01
CA GLY A 718 -8.13 0.43 -16.18
C GLY A 718 -7.66 0.69 -14.74
N VAL A 719 -8.24 1.68 -14.05
CA VAL A 719 -7.70 2.23 -12.80
C VAL A 719 -7.71 1.24 -11.64
N GLY A 720 -8.80 0.49 -11.48
CA GLY A 720 -8.97 -0.42 -10.33
C GLY A 720 -7.86 -1.47 -10.25
N GLU A 721 -7.66 -2.18 -11.32
CA GLU A 721 -6.67 -3.25 -11.45
C GLU A 721 -5.24 -2.70 -11.53
N GLY A 722 -5.03 -1.61 -12.27
CA GLY A 722 -3.73 -0.95 -12.32
C GLY A 722 -3.25 -0.49 -10.92
N ILE A 723 -4.16 -0.07 -10.04
CA ILE A 723 -3.83 0.22 -8.63
C ILE A 723 -3.49 -1.06 -7.86
N GLN A 724 -4.12 -2.19 -8.14
CA GLN A 724 -3.70 -3.47 -7.57
C GLN A 724 -2.28 -3.84 -8.02
N ALA A 725 -1.98 -3.77 -9.32
CA ALA A 725 -0.65 -4.03 -9.85
C ALA A 725 0.40 -3.12 -9.21
N LYS A 726 0.10 -1.85 -9.04
CA LYS A 726 0.95 -0.86 -8.40
C LYS A 726 1.27 -1.20 -6.92
N ARG A 727 0.28 -1.65 -6.17
CA ARG A 727 0.40 -1.92 -4.72
C ARG A 727 0.84 -3.32 -4.40
N ARG A 728 0.47 -4.31 -5.22
CA ARG A 728 0.76 -5.72 -4.99
C ARG A 728 1.98 -6.21 -5.78
N ALA A 729 2.05 -5.89 -7.08
CA ALA A 729 3.18 -6.26 -7.90
C ALA A 729 4.33 -5.23 -7.87
N LEU A 730 4.18 -4.12 -7.12
CA LEU A 730 5.13 -3.01 -7.04
C LEU A 730 5.47 -2.41 -8.42
N GLY A 731 4.48 -2.39 -9.32
CA GLY A 731 4.64 -1.91 -10.69
C GLY A 731 4.76 -0.38 -10.78
N VAL A 732 5.62 0.07 -11.68
CA VAL A 732 5.64 1.45 -12.19
C VAL A 732 4.75 1.47 -13.42
N MET A 733 3.57 2.10 -13.29
CA MET A 733 2.58 2.13 -14.35
C MET A 733 2.98 3.14 -15.42
N ILE A 734 2.67 2.83 -16.67
CA ILE A 734 2.79 3.77 -17.79
C ILE A 734 1.46 3.77 -18.50
N SER A 735 0.63 4.77 -18.23
CA SER A 735 -0.68 4.84 -18.88
C SER A 735 -0.56 4.97 -20.39
N HIS A 736 -1.37 4.23 -21.12
CA HIS A 736 -1.51 4.38 -22.57
C HIS A 736 -2.94 4.78 -22.95
N LEU A 737 -3.10 5.30 -24.17
CA LEU A 737 -4.40 5.72 -24.67
C LEU A 737 -5.35 4.52 -24.79
N THR A 738 -6.64 4.81 -24.62
CA THR A 738 -7.70 3.99 -25.17
C THR A 738 -7.71 4.14 -26.70
N PRO A 739 -8.22 3.16 -27.46
CA PRO A 739 -8.43 3.33 -28.88
C PRO A 739 -9.28 4.56 -29.21
N PRO A 740 -9.23 5.08 -30.46
CA PRO A 740 -10.10 6.15 -30.89
C PRO A 740 -11.54 5.64 -30.97
N LEU A 741 -12.31 5.85 -29.91
CA LEU A 741 -13.70 5.40 -29.80
C LEU A 741 -14.62 6.37 -30.55
N ALA A 742 -15.50 5.83 -31.39
CA ALA A 742 -16.61 6.58 -31.93
C ALA A 742 -17.76 6.55 -30.90
N ALA A 743 -18.08 7.71 -30.31
CA ALA A 743 -19.20 7.79 -29.37
C ALA A 743 -20.51 7.45 -30.07
N THR A 744 -21.16 6.37 -29.66
CA THR A 744 -22.49 5.97 -30.10
C THR A 744 -23.53 6.30 -29.03
N GLU A 745 -24.82 6.24 -29.37
CA GLU A 745 -25.91 6.41 -28.39
C GLU A 745 -25.88 5.34 -27.28
N LEU A 746 -25.29 4.18 -27.56
CA LEU A 746 -25.15 3.05 -26.62
C LEU A 746 -23.89 3.14 -25.73
N TYR A 747 -22.93 4.04 -26.02
CA TYR A 747 -21.68 4.10 -25.27
C TYR A 747 -21.89 4.35 -23.78
N ASP A 748 -22.70 5.34 -23.43
CA ASP A 748 -22.99 5.65 -22.02
C ASP A 748 -23.73 4.52 -21.31
N GLU A 749 -24.62 3.83 -22.02
CA GLU A 749 -25.41 2.72 -21.51
C GLU A 749 -24.56 1.47 -21.22
N LEU A 750 -23.64 1.13 -22.13
CA LEU A 750 -22.68 0.03 -21.94
C LEU A 750 -21.68 0.35 -20.84
N LEU A 751 -21.31 1.61 -20.70
CA LEU A 751 -20.41 2.04 -19.61
C LEU A 751 -21.11 1.97 -18.24
N GLU A 752 -22.41 2.26 -18.16
CA GLU A 752 -23.21 2.03 -16.95
C GLU A 752 -23.29 0.53 -16.62
N LEU A 753 -23.47 -0.33 -17.62
CA LEU A 753 -23.46 -1.78 -17.44
C LEU A 753 -22.13 -2.24 -16.89
N ARG A 754 -21.00 -1.78 -17.45
CA ARG A 754 -19.65 -2.04 -16.96
C ARG A 754 -19.45 -1.60 -15.51
N GLN A 755 -19.94 -0.39 -15.15
CA GLN A 755 -19.84 0.09 -13.77
C GLN A 755 -20.63 -0.77 -12.77
N LEU A 756 -21.73 -1.36 -13.20
CA LEU A 756 -22.52 -2.29 -12.39
C LEU A 756 -21.76 -3.59 -12.17
N VAL A 757 -21.13 -4.14 -13.23
CA VAL A 757 -20.23 -5.30 -13.14
C VAL A 757 -19.11 -5.01 -12.15
N GLU A 758 -18.35 -3.92 -12.35
CA GLU A 758 -17.22 -3.54 -11.47
C GLU A 758 -17.67 -3.28 -10.01
N THR A 759 -18.85 -2.72 -9.81
CA THR A 759 -19.43 -2.48 -8.46
C THR A 759 -19.74 -3.79 -7.77
N TRP A 760 -20.33 -4.74 -8.51
CA TRP A 760 -20.64 -6.06 -7.98
C TRP A 760 -19.38 -6.85 -7.63
N GLU A 761 -18.38 -6.85 -8.50
CA GLU A 761 -17.09 -7.54 -8.30
C GLU A 761 -16.26 -6.92 -7.15
N SER A 762 -16.30 -5.60 -7.01
CA SER A 762 -15.55 -4.89 -5.96
C SER A 762 -16.18 -5.01 -4.56
N ALA A 763 -17.42 -5.46 -4.46
CA ALA A 763 -18.10 -5.62 -3.18
C ALA A 763 -17.50 -6.78 -2.37
N SER A 764 -16.83 -6.45 -1.29
CA SER A 764 -15.95 -7.33 -0.50
C SER A 764 -16.66 -8.47 0.22
N GLU A 765 -17.98 -8.42 0.39
CA GLU A 765 -18.77 -9.42 1.09
C GLU A 765 -19.88 -9.97 0.17
N PRO A 766 -19.98 -11.31 0.01
CA PRO A 766 -20.98 -11.93 -0.85
C PRO A 766 -22.43 -11.50 -0.56
N ASP A 767 -22.75 -11.29 0.72
CA ASP A 767 -24.08 -10.88 1.19
C ASP A 767 -24.20 -9.35 1.39
N SER A 768 -23.34 -8.56 0.76
CA SER A 768 -23.37 -7.11 0.93
C SER A 768 -24.59 -6.51 0.21
N PRO A 769 -25.31 -5.57 0.85
CA PRO A 769 -26.43 -4.86 0.21
C PRO A 769 -26.01 -4.12 -1.07
N THR A 770 -24.73 -3.80 -1.21
CA THR A 770 -24.17 -3.16 -2.41
C THR A 770 -24.12 -4.14 -3.57
N ARG A 771 -23.68 -5.38 -3.31
CA ARG A 771 -23.61 -6.45 -4.32
C ARG A 771 -25.00 -6.82 -4.81
N GLU A 772 -25.94 -7.04 -3.89
CA GLU A 772 -27.34 -7.35 -4.22
C GLU A 772 -27.99 -6.25 -5.07
N ARG A 773 -27.76 -4.98 -4.69
CA ARG A 773 -28.29 -3.83 -5.45
C ARG A 773 -27.65 -3.71 -6.83
N ALA A 774 -26.34 -3.87 -6.92
CA ALA A 774 -25.62 -3.81 -8.20
C ALA A 774 -26.12 -4.90 -9.15
N PHE A 775 -26.34 -6.12 -8.65
CA PHE A 775 -26.89 -7.23 -9.42
C PHE A 775 -28.31 -6.95 -9.93
N THR A 776 -29.20 -6.47 -9.05
CA THR A 776 -30.57 -6.09 -9.44
C THR A 776 -30.55 -5.02 -10.54
N MET A 777 -29.72 -3.98 -10.38
CA MET A 777 -29.61 -2.93 -11.40
C MET A 777 -28.99 -3.44 -12.70
N LEU A 778 -28.07 -4.41 -12.64
CA LEU A 778 -27.50 -5.04 -13.81
C LEU A 778 -28.56 -5.84 -14.59
N GLN A 779 -29.38 -6.64 -13.93
CA GLN A 779 -30.50 -7.36 -14.57
C GLN A 779 -31.48 -6.39 -15.21
N GLU A 780 -31.88 -5.31 -14.51
CA GLU A 780 -32.73 -4.26 -15.06
C GLU A 780 -32.10 -3.62 -16.31
N LYS A 781 -30.77 -3.40 -16.27
CA LYS A 781 -30.04 -2.78 -17.40
C LYS A 781 -29.97 -3.71 -18.60
N ILE A 782 -29.71 -5.00 -18.42
CA ILE A 782 -29.76 -6.02 -19.49
C ILE A 782 -31.13 -6.02 -20.19
N GLN A 783 -32.21 -5.94 -19.43
CA GLN A 783 -33.56 -5.88 -19.98
C GLN A 783 -33.81 -4.57 -20.74
N VAL A 784 -33.36 -3.41 -20.22
CA VAL A 784 -33.52 -2.11 -20.86
C VAL A 784 -32.76 -2.02 -22.19
N LEU A 785 -31.56 -2.64 -22.23
CA LEU A 785 -30.73 -2.68 -23.43
C LEU A 785 -31.18 -3.75 -24.44
N ASP A 786 -32.08 -4.64 -24.07
CA ASP A 786 -32.58 -5.76 -24.89
C ASP A 786 -31.46 -6.70 -25.40
N ILE A 787 -30.45 -6.92 -24.54
CA ILE A 787 -29.25 -7.73 -24.86
C ILE A 787 -29.34 -9.16 -24.32
N GLY A 788 -30.45 -9.54 -23.72
CA GLY A 788 -30.65 -10.88 -23.13
C GLY A 788 -30.41 -12.03 -24.10
N GLU A 789 -31.03 -11.98 -25.30
CA GLU A 789 -30.86 -12.99 -26.36
C GLU A 789 -29.43 -13.08 -26.89
N ASP A 790 -28.70 -11.96 -26.90
CA ASP A 790 -27.31 -11.96 -27.35
C ASP A 790 -26.41 -12.63 -26.32
N LEU A 791 -26.59 -12.33 -25.03
CA LEU A 791 -25.92 -13.02 -23.93
C LEU A 791 -26.20 -14.53 -23.90
N GLU A 792 -27.47 -14.93 -24.05
CA GLU A 792 -27.83 -16.34 -24.11
C GLU A 792 -27.15 -17.08 -25.26
N ARG A 793 -26.98 -16.41 -26.43
CA ARG A 793 -26.31 -16.98 -27.60
C ARG A 793 -24.80 -17.13 -27.36
N GLU A 794 -24.19 -16.15 -26.71
CA GLU A 794 -22.75 -16.15 -26.40
C GLU A 794 -22.44 -17.25 -25.38
N ILE A 795 -23.17 -17.29 -24.26
CA ILE A 795 -23.06 -18.31 -23.22
C ILE A 795 -23.29 -19.72 -23.77
N ALA A 796 -24.32 -19.91 -24.60
CA ALA A 796 -24.58 -21.18 -25.24
C ALA A 796 -23.43 -21.64 -26.12
N GLY A 797 -22.81 -20.70 -26.86
CA GLY A 797 -21.64 -20.95 -27.70
C GLY A 797 -20.41 -21.38 -26.90
N GLU A 798 -20.12 -20.70 -25.80
CA GLU A 798 -18.99 -21.02 -24.93
C GLU A 798 -19.16 -22.34 -24.17
N MET A 799 -20.38 -22.57 -23.68
CA MET A 799 -20.70 -23.80 -22.93
C MET A 799 -20.98 -25.00 -23.85
N GLY A 800 -21.03 -24.82 -25.18
CA GLY A 800 -21.39 -25.88 -26.14
C GLY A 800 -22.82 -26.39 -25.99
N LEU A 801 -23.73 -25.53 -25.52
CA LEU A 801 -25.16 -25.84 -25.31
C LEU A 801 -26.02 -25.33 -26.49
N ALA A 802 -27.28 -25.79 -26.56
CA ALA A 802 -28.23 -25.15 -27.45
C ALA A 802 -28.74 -23.84 -26.83
N VAL A 803 -28.97 -22.80 -27.65
CA VAL A 803 -29.40 -21.48 -27.14
C VAL A 803 -30.71 -21.57 -26.35
N GLU A 804 -31.63 -22.48 -26.79
CA GLU A 804 -32.89 -22.78 -26.08
C GLU A 804 -32.73 -23.40 -24.68
N ASP A 805 -31.56 -23.89 -24.35
CA ASP A 805 -31.24 -24.49 -23.04
C ASP A 805 -30.59 -23.48 -22.05
N VAL A 806 -30.36 -22.26 -22.49
CA VAL A 806 -29.77 -21.17 -21.69
C VAL A 806 -30.80 -20.06 -21.50
N SER A 807 -30.98 -19.59 -20.27
CA SER A 807 -31.86 -18.47 -19.96
C SER A 807 -31.15 -17.52 -18.99
N VAL A 808 -31.00 -16.25 -19.37
CA VAL A 808 -30.40 -15.20 -18.54
C VAL A 808 -31.04 -15.11 -17.16
N ASP A 809 -32.34 -15.34 -17.07
CA ASP A 809 -33.07 -15.28 -15.79
C ASP A 809 -32.76 -16.44 -14.83
N GLU A 810 -32.18 -17.54 -15.33
CA GLU A 810 -31.88 -18.77 -14.56
C GLU A 810 -30.37 -18.88 -14.24
N LEU A 811 -29.55 -17.97 -14.74
CA LEU A 811 -28.11 -17.99 -14.50
C LEU A 811 -27.76 -17.60 -13.04
N SER A 812 -26.65 -18.15 -12.55
CA SER A 812 -26.11 -17.70 -11.29
C SER A 812 -25.67 -16.25 -11.37
N PRO A 813 -25.75 -15.46 -10.28
CA PRO A 813 -25.29 -14.08 -10.28
C PRO A 813 -23.84 -13.90 -10.72
N ASP A 814 -22.95 -14.81 -10.31
CA ASP A 814 -21.54 -14.80 -10.67
C ASP A 814 -21.35 -14.99 -12.19
N LEU A 815 -22.06 -15.96 -12.79
CA LEU A 815 -21.97 -16.23 -14.22
C LEU A 815 -22.56 -15.08 -15.05
N LEU A 816 -23.75 -14.59 -14.70
CA LEU A 816 -24.38 -13.49 -15.44
C LEU A 816 -23.54 -12.21 -15.41
N VAL A 817 -22.93 -11.89 -14.27
CA VAL A 817 -22.04 -10.69 -14.16
C VAL A 817 -20.79 -10.88 -15.00
N HIS A 818 -20.20 -12.06 -14.97
CA HIS A 818 -19.03 -12.43 -15.75
C HIS A 818 -19.29 -12.26 -17.25
N GLU A 819 -20.34 -12.88 -17.74
CA GLU A 819 -20.71 -12.85 -19.17
C GLU A 819 -21.16 -11.46 -19.63
N ALA A 820 -21.86 -10.71 -18.77
CA ALA A 820 -22.18 -9.33 -19.06
C ALA A 820 -20.90 -8.46 -19.18
N GLY A 821 -19.86 -8.78 -18.42
CA GLY A 821 -18.54 -8.15 -18.51
C GLY A 821 -17.85 -8.45 -19.84
N HIS A 822 -17.87 -9.71 -20.28
CA HIS A 822 -17.35 -10.15 -21.58
C HIS A 822 -18.09 -9.48 -22.72
N TYR A 823 -19.42 -9.55 -22.70
CA TYR A 823 -20.27 -8.92 -23.72
C TYR A 823 -19.97 -7.42 -23.90
N VAL A 824 -19.82 -6.69 -22.79
CA VAL A 824 -19.45 -5.26 -22.85
C VAL A 824 -18.09 -5.06 -23.50
N THR A 825 -17.14 -5.95 -23.20
CA THR A 825 -15.79 -5.88 -23.80
C THR A 825 -15.82 -6.14 -25.30
N ASP A 826 -16.52 -7.18 -25.73
CA ASP A 826 -16.68 -7.54 -27.15
C ASP A 826 -17.43 -6.46 -27.96
N MET A 827 -18.49 -5.92 -27.37
CA MET A 827 -19.21 -4.80 -27.99
C MET A 827 -18.33 -3.56 -28.10
N GLN A 828 -17.44 -3.30 -27.15
CA GLN A 828 -16.48 -2.20 -27.22
C GLN A 828 -15.49 -2.38 -28.40
N GLU A 829 -15.07 -3.58 -28.70
CA GLU A 829 -14.22 -3.87 -29.87
C GLU A 829 -14.90 -3.53 -31.20
N HIS A 830 -16.21 -3.80 -31.31
CA HIS A 830 -17.01 -3.43 -32.48
C HIS A 830 -17.17 -1.90 -32.68
N PHE A 831 -16.99 -1.10 -31.66
CA PHE A 831 -17.04 0.37 -31.72
C PHE A 831 -15.70 1.04 -32.02
N MET A 832 -14.65 0.27 -32.33
CA MET A 832 -13.33 0.79 -32.67
C MET A 832 -13.08 0.80 -34.18
N PRO A 833 -13.70 1.73 -34.92
CA PRO A 833 -13.68 1.71 -36.38
C PRO A 833 -12.27 1.93 -36.98
N LEU A 834 -11.34 2.43 -36.17
CA LEU A 834 -9.97 2.76 -36.57
C LEU A 834 -8.92 1.81 -35.96
N GLY A 835 -9.36 0.69 -35.35
CA GLY A 835 -8.51 -0.35 -34.79
C GLY A 835 -8.06 -0.08 -33.35
N LEU A 836 -7.33 -1.05 -32.81
CA LEU A 836 -6.79 -1.00 -31.46
C LEU A 836 -5.66 0.02 -31.32
N HIS A 837 -5.40 0.45 -30.09
CA HIS A 837 -4.24 1.30 -29.80
C HIS A 837 -2.93 0.51 -29.95
N VAL A 838 -1.95 1.10 -30.61
CA VAL A 838 -0.57 0.60 -30.63
C VAL A 838 0.30 1.50 -29.75
N LEU A 839 0.91 0.94 -28.72
CA LEU A 839 1.69 1.70 -27.74
C LEU A 839 2.73 2.59 -28.43
N GLY A 840 2.70 3.88 -28.09
CA GLY A 840 3.66 4.87 -28.56
C GLY A 840 3.68 5.15 -30.06
N ARG A 841 2.75 4.59 -30.87
CA ARG A 841 2.62 4.88 -32.29
C ARG A 841 1.78 6.14 -32.47
N ASP A 842 2.28 7.08 -33.27
CA ASP A 842 1.57 8.33 -33.55
C ASP A 842 0.21 8.07 -34.21
N TRP A 843 -0.82 8.74 -33.72
CA TRP A 843 -2.15 8.66 -34.27
C TRP A 843 -2.29 9.46 -35.56
N THR A 844 -3.07 8.95 -36.52
CA THR A 844 -3.43 9.69 -37.71
C THR A 844 -4.33 10.88 -37.36
N PRO A 845 -4.39 11.90 -38.19
CA PRO A 845 -5.34 13.02 -38.00
C PRO A 845 -6.80 12.55 -37.81
N GLU A 846 -7.20 11.50 -38.51
CA GLU A 846 -8.54 10.91 -38.41
C GLU A 846 -8.80 10.30 -37.05
N MET A 847 -7.84 9.55 -36.48
CA MET A 847 -7.93 8.99 -35.12
C MET A 847 -8.05 10.09 -34.07
N VAL A 848 -7.24 11.16 -34.21
CA VAL A 848 -7.29 12.32 -33.29
C VAL A 848 -8.63 13.04 -33.41
N ASP A 849 -9.15 13.29 -34.59
CA ASP A 849 -10.42 13.98 -34.81
C ASP A 849 -11.62 13.17 -34.30
N THR A 850 -11.60 11.84 -34.52
CA THR A 850 -12.63 10.92 -33.98
C THR A 850 -12.67 10.99 -32.46
N MET A 851 -11.52 10.84 -31.81
CA MET A 851 -11.44 10.90 -30.34
C MET A 851 -11.83 12.26 -29.78
N LEU A 852 -11.41 13.36 -30.42
CA LEU A 852 -11.79 14.71 -29.99
C LEU A 852 -13.30 14.95 -30.12
N THR A 853 -13.92 14.42 -31.17
CA THR A 853 -15.37 14.50 -31.35
C THR A 853 -16.09 13.74 -30.22
N SER A 854 -15.59 12.57 -29.88
CA SER A 854 -16.13 11.75 -28.78
C SER A 854 -15.96 12.44 -27.42
N ILE A 855 -14.79 13.02 -27.13
CA ILE A 855 -14.54 13.81 -25.90
C ILE A 855 -15.46 15.04 -25.83
N ALA A 856 -15.69 15.75 -26.96
CA ALA A 856 -16.53 16.92 -26.98
C ALA A 856 -18.02 16.59 -26.81
N GLY A 857 -18.45 15.38 -27.17
CA GLY A 857 -19.84 14.93 -27.09
C GLY A 857 -20.77 15.69 -28.01
N LYS A 858 -22.10 15.49 -27.87
CA LYS A 858 -23.14 16.02 -28.75
C LYS A 858 -23.24 17.57 -28.79
N THR A 859 -22.72 18.28 -27.78
CA THR A 859 -22.94 19.72 -27.60
C THR A 859 -21.67 20.53 -27.38
N GLY A 860 -20.51 19.89 -27.32
CA GLY A 860 -19.23 20.53 -27.04
C GLY A 860 -18.42 20.81 -28.32
N GLU A 861 -17.61 21.87 -28.28
CA GLU A 861 -16.55 22.08 -29.26
C GLU A 861 -15.23 21.47 -28.74
N PRO A 862 -14.46 20.76 -29.61
CA PRO A 862 -13.15 20.26 -29.23
C PRO A 862 -12.21 21.37 -28.78
N LYS A 863 -11.52 21.20 -27.64
CA LYS A 863 -10.55 22.17 -27.16
C LYS A 863 -9.18 21.88 -27.78
N GLU A 864 -8.49 22.94 -28.19
CA GLU A 864 -7.13 22.82 -28.77
C GLU A 864 -6.13 22.17 -27.78
N GLU A 865 -6.34 22.36 -26.48
CA GLU A 865 -5.54 21.70 -25.43
C GLU A 865 -5.69 20.18 -25.47
N TRP A 866 -6.90 19.67 -25.69
CA TRP A 866 -7.15 18.22 -25.80
C TRP A 866 -6.44 17.63 -27.02
N ARG A 867 -6.52 18.33 -28.17
CA ARG A 867 -5.79 17.94 -29.38
C ARG A 867 -4.30 17.85 -29.13
N LYS A 868 -3.73 18.89 -28.54
CA LYS A 868 -2.30 18.95 -28.21
C LYS A 868 -1.89 17.77 -27.31
N ASN A 869 -2.69 17.47 -26.28
CA ASN A 869 -2.41 16.41 -25.33
C ASN A 869 -2.59 15.00 -25.94
N LEU A 870 -3.61 14.78 -26.79
CA LEU A 870 -3.77 13.54 -27.54
C LEU A 870 -2.56 13.27 -28.44
N VAL A 871 -2.17 14.25 -29.25
CA VAL A 871 -1.01 14.13 -30.17
C VAL A 871 0.29 13.91 -29.38
N ALA A 872 0.41 14.45 -28.18
CA ALA A 872 1.60 14.26 -27.34
C ALA A 872 1.64 12.90 -26.63
N SER A 873 0.53 12.19 -26.49
CA SER A 873 0.41 10.96 -25.70
C SER A 873 1.34 9.83 -26.19
N PRO A 874 1.37 9.45 -27.47
CA PRO A 874 2.23 8.37 -27.94
C PRO A 874 3.72 8.60 -27.66
N ALA A 875 4.20 9.82 -27.91
CA ALA A 875 5.59 10.19 -27.59
C ALA A 875 5.86 10.17 -26.08
N ALA A 876 4.89 10.54 -25.24
CA ALA A 876 5.02 10.47 -23.80
C ALA A 876 5.03 9.03 -23.27
N GLU A 877 4.21 8.15 -23.85
CA GLU A 877 4.21 6.71 -23.56
C GLU A 877 5.58 6.08 -23.80
N ARG A 878 6.12 6.24 -25.01
CA ARG A 878 7.46 5.77 -25.39
C ARG A 878 8.55 6.34 -24.50
N LYS A 879 8.53 7.66 -24.25
CA LYS A 879 9.51 8.33 -23.40
C LYS A 879 9.49 7.78 -21.98
N SER A 880 8.31 7.59 -21.39
CA SER A 880 8.16 7.10 -20.01
C SER A 880 8.56 5.64 -19.89
N PHE A 881 8.29 4.80 -20.90
CA PHE A 881 8.75 3.43 -20.97
C PHE A 881 10.29 3.34 -20.96
N LEU A 882 10.96 4.06 -21.85
CA LEU A 882 12.43 4.10 -21.91
C LEU A 882 13.04 4.73 -20.65
N ASN A 883 12.39 5.77 -20.10
CA ASN A 883 12.83 6.39 -18.85
C ASN A 883 12.81 5.40 -17.69
N ALA A 884 11.74 4.62 -17.55
CA ALA A 884 11.62 3.58 -16.53
C ALA A 884 12.69 2.48 -16.69
N LEU A 885 12.95 2.01 -17.90
CA LEU A 885 14.02 1.03 -18.20
C LEU A 885 15.43 1.57 -17.97
N ASN A 886 15.58 2.89 -17.90
CA ASN A 886 16.82 3.57 -17.49
C ASN A 886 16.86 3.87 -15.97
N GLY A 887 15.98 3.24 -15.19
CA GLY A 887 15.95 3.41 -13.74
C GLY A 887 15.55 4.82 -13.31
N ARG A 888 14.71 5.51 -14.09
CA ARG A 888 14.31 6.89 -13.88
C ARG A 888 12.87 7.01 -13.40
N PHE A 889 12.52 8.19 -12.89
CA PHE A 889 11.19 8.48 -12.39
C PHE A 889 10.16 8.59 -13.52
N VAL A 890 8.98 8.00 -13.33
CA VAL A 890 7.81 8.19 -14.21
C VAL A 890 6.87 9.15 -13.51
N ALA A 891 6.58 10.27 -14.15
CA ALA A 891 5.73 11.31 -13.60
C ALA A 891 4.31 10.79 -13.30
N PRO A 892 3.71 11.16 -12.15
CA PRO A 892 2.35 10.75 -11.85
C PRO A 892 1.31 11.46 -12.73
N GLY A 893 0.13 10.83 -12.84
CA GLY A 893 -1.04 11.41 -13.49
C GLY A 893 -2.31 10.75 -12.99
N GLN A 894 -3.45 11.33 -13.24
CA GLN A 894 -4.73 10.71 -12.95
C GLN A 894 -5.01 9.62 -13.98
N GLY A 895 -5.54 8.48 -13.51
CA GLY A 895 -6.16 7.47 -14.39
C GLY A 895 -7.66 7.67 -14.39
N ASN A 896 -8.28 7.58 -15.53
CA ASN A 896 -9.73 7.56 -15.76
C ASN A 896 -10.01 7.44 -17.26
N ASP A 897 -11.27 7.25 -17.62
CA ASP A 897 -11.74 7.31 -19.00
C ASP A 897 -11.47 8.71 -19.63
N PRO A 898 -10.69 8.79 -20.72
CA PRO A 898 -10.37 10.06 -21.38
C PRO A 898 -11.60 10.81 -21.94
N LEU A 899 -12.67 10.09 -22.30
CA LEU A 899 -13.90 10.71 -22.82
C LEU A 899 -14.60 11.53 -21.72
N ARG A 900 -14.56 11.04 -20.50
CA ARG A 900 -15.17 11.72 -19.33
C ARG A 900 -14.22 12.68 -18.63
N THR A 901 -12.95 12.37 -18.65
CA THR A 901 -11.92 13.12 -17.90
C THR A 901 -10.72 13.43 -18.81
N PRO A 902 -10.84 14.37 -19.74
CA PRO A 902 -9.73 14.72 -20.65
C PRO A 902 -8.45 15.19 -19.95
N ALA A 903 -8.53 15.52 -18.66
CA ALA A 903 -7.37 15.89 -17.84
C ALA A 903 -6.38 14.73 -17.60
N VAL A 904 -6.74 13.47 -17.95
CA VAL A 904 -5.81 12.33 -17.90
C VAL A 904 -4.75 12.39 -19.00
N LEU A 905 -5.00 13.20 -20.03
CA LEU A 905 -4.09 13.42 -21.15
C LEU A 905 -3.02 14.49 -20.83
N PRO A 906 -1.79 14.38 -21.36
CA PRO A 906 -1.30 13.24 -22.13
C PRO A 906 -1.06 12.01 -21.23
N THR A 907 -1.19 10.81 -21.84
CA THR A 907 -0.82 9.54 -21.22
C THR A 907 0.69 9.40 -20.98
N GLY A 908 1.21 8.23 -20.70
CA GLY A 908 2.61 8.01 -20.34
C GLY A 908 2.88 8.36 -18.87
N ARG A 909 1.90 8.17 -17.99
CA ARG A 909 1.98 8.56 -16.58
C ARG A 909 1.91 7.35 -15.64
N ASN A 910 2.58 7.46 -14.50
CA ASN A 910 2.39 6.54 -13.38
C ASN A 910 1.08 6.90 -12.66
N PHE A 911 -0.04 6.37 -13.16
CA PHE A 911 -1.35 6.87 -12.78
C PHE A 911 -1.77 6.51 -11.35
N HIS A 912 -2.70 7.30 -10.82
CA HIS A 912 -3.34 7.14 -9.52
C HIS A 912 -4.86 7.29 -9.66
N ALA A 913 -5.62 6.73 -8.71
CA ALA A 913 -7.08 6.74 -8.74
C ALA A 913 -7.72 8.06 -8.27
N LEU A 914 -7.03 8.83 -7.43
CA LEU A 914 -7.60 10.01 -6.82
C LEU A 914 -7.51 11.24 -7.73
N SER A 915 -8.56 12.09 -7.74
CA SER A 915 -8.46 13.42 -8.30
C SER A 915 -7.80 14.37 -7.30
N GLY A 916 -6.56 14.77 -7.58
CA GLY A 916 -5.81 15.65 -6.70
C GLY A 916 -6.44 17.04 -6.50
N ASP A 917 -7.29 17.48 -7.42
CA ASP A 917 -7.96 18.79 -7.36
C ASP A 917 -9.21 18.78 -6.45
N LEU A 918 -9.72 17.58 -6.11
CA LEU A 918 -10.86 17.39 -5.20
C LEU A 918 -10.44 17.11 -3.76
N ILE A 919 -9.15 17.16 -3.43
CA ILE A 919 -8.65 16.86 -2.09
C ILE A 919 -8.11 18.15 -1.43
N PRO A 920 -8.57 18.48 -0.23
CA PRO A 920 -9.67 17.82 0.49
C PRO A 920 -11.03 18.07 -0.18
N THR A 921 -11.93 17.09 -0.07
CA THR A 921 -13.29 17.24 -0.60
C THR A 921 -14.06 18.31 0.19
N ARG A 922 -15.12 18.87 -0.42
CA ARG A 922 -16.02 19.82 0.28
C ARG A 922 -16.63 19.23 1.56
N VAL A 923 -16.81 17.90 1.60
CA VAL A 923 -17.32 17.19 2.79
C VAL A 923 -16.26 17.09 3.87
N ALA A 924 -14.98 17.02 3.51
CA ALA A 924 -13.86 17.01 4.46
C ALA A 924 -13.56 18.40 5.04
N TRP A 925 -13.98 19.48 4.36
CA TRP A 925 -13.97 20.85 4.91
C TRP A 925 -15.13 21.06 5.88
#